data_5a9b28a5dc3431d74b427699df596447
#
_entry.id   5a9b28a5dc3431d74b427699df596447
#
_cell.length_a   1.000
_cell.length_b   1.000
_cell.length_c   1.000
_cell.angle_alpha   90.00
_cell.angle_beta   90.00
_cell.angle_gamma   90.00
#
_symmetry.space_group_name_H-M   'P 1'
#
loop_
_entity.id
_entity.type
_entity.pdbx_description
1 polymer ?
#
loop_
_entity_poly.entity_id
_entity_poly.type
_entity_poly.pdbx_seq_one_letter_code
_entity_poly.pdbx_strand_id
1 'polypeptide(L)'
;MKKFLSIIILVTLIIGNVMFFNFISNTLSRDFLFKEQTVVQFKYKEDYQVSDFNNSIKTFSETKNINIAQYTFLGERDLNIYGSNCQFAPNINLKKGDYPNKNQFLANEESVDKKQSGVIYHPSKYWSLKVYDFGQIKNVGLSDTFYVSGLDNQNTYQAFLKEFEQYGEVTTKSVDVSWWKYINIPLLMTLLLCFAILFVFTYYYLRYSKQRLLVNRIWGNSELVTLMSLFNKTIIFTLFSVLAILITFVSIVLANGLATYLVEIVWKLLLFNVLLFIFILFPMYFFGLLRIKKIDQAKSDQRMQSSRQHLAINLVIKFVLLCLFIGTFIASYQSLQTLNTRLANIDVWEATKDIFKVKVGVLPEGIQDDLKADKELNDNLSAFYEEGTSKKEMFLMYSNNFQRSETNTFFYETYLKKDSEINSPEGNSVEIDFNYLKLNPIKSIKGQNVGKEAIISDKVLNIIVPNSKKGLEKDIKNTFLDYFYFQKVEVANIYNEALDLPAVALSKEDLRVNIIYAENNQDYFSYDSNTGDFRTGNITDPIAIVYTGNIDSSSIGAHVTSSVYFVDKSNGDAFNAILPLISNSNAREITHVRSVYQEVSSEITTLKWQIYQQLIGTIILALCLCSFMVLLVLSYYRENLYKQLIYHVFGYSFWKSSKWFIISNLFVSVFSGILIFILSKEPVALHFSVVILIIELCAIYFIKEKAIYKDFKAILKGEKYD
;
A
#
# COMPACT_ATOMS: atom_id res chain seq x y z
N MET A 1 -15.76 -36.67 -1.23
CA MET A 1 -14.43 -36.34 -1.77
C MET A 1 -14.46 -35.67 -3.14
N LYS A 2 -15.13 -36.23 -4.17
CA LYS A 2 -15.21 -35.54 -5.49
C LYS A 2 -15.71 -34.10 -5.42
N LYS A 3 -16.79 -33.84 -4.67
CA LYS A 3 -17.36 -32.49 -4.50
C LYS A 3 -16.36 -31.51 -3.88
N PHE A 4 -15.61 -31.97 -2.85
CA PHE A 4 -14.59 -31.14 -2.21
C PHE A 4 -13.41 -30.84 -3.14
N LEU A 5 -12.95 -31.83 -3.91
CA LEU A 5 -11.92 -31.62 -4.93
C LEU A 5 -12.37 -30.57 -5.97
N SER A 6 -13.62 -30.66 -6.44
CA SER A 6 -14.19 -29.66 -7.36
C SER A 6 -14.27 -28.26 -6.76
N ILE A 7 -14.62 -28.13 -5.47
CA ILE A 7 -14.65 -26.83 -4.77
C ILE A 7 -13.26 -26.22 -4.70
N ILE A 8 -12.24 -27.01 -4.34
CA ILE A 8 -10.87 -26.51 -4.24
C ILE A 8 -10.33 -26.10 -5.62
N ILE A 9 -10.63 -26.88 -6.66
CA ILE A 9 -10.27 -26.51 -8.04
C ILE A 9 -10.91 -25.18 -8.43
N LEU A 10 -12.19 -25.00 -8.15
CA LEU A 10 -12.90 -23.77 -8.46
C LEU A 10 -12.29 -22.58 -7.73
N VAL A 11 -12.00 -22.74 -6.44
CA VAL A 11 -11.35 -21.70 -5.61
C VAL A 11 -9.97 -21.37 -6.17
N THR A 12 -9.16 -22.37 -6.49
CA THR A 12 -7.83 -22.19 -7.09
C THR A 12 -7.90 -21.40 -8.41
N LEU A 13 -8.87 -21.74 -9.27
CA LEU A 13 -9.08 -21.04 -10.53
C LEU A 13 -9.50 -19.59 -10.31
N ILE A 14 -10.42 -19.32 -9.38
CA ILE A 14 -10.87 -17.95 -9.09
C ILE A 14 -9.70 -17.10 -8.59
N ILE A 15 -8.97 -17.57 -7.57
CA ILE A 15 -7.83 -16.83 -7.00
C ILE A 15 -6.77 -16.57 -8.05
N GLY A 16 -6.38 -17.62 -8.79
CA GLY A 16 -5.37 -17.50 -9.85
C GLY A 16 -5.77 -16.45 -10.89
N ASN A 17 -7.01 -16.48 -11.36
CA ASN A 17 -7.50 -15.53 -12.35
C ASN A 17 -7.61 -14.09 -11.80
N VAL A 18 -8.06 -13.90 -10.55
CA VAL A 18 -8.10 -12.58 -9.92
C VAL A 18 -6.69 -12.01 -9.77
N MET A 19 -5.76 -12.81 -9.27
CA MET A 19 -4.35 -12.41 -9.13
C MET A 19 -3.74 -12.02 -10.49
N PHE A 20 -3.95 -12.86 -11.49
CA PHE A 20 -3.35 -12.63 -12.82
C PHE A 20 -4.03 -11.46 -13.56
N PHE A 21 -5.34 -11.29 -13.41
CA PHE A 21 -6.04 -10.11 -13.94
C PHE A 21 -5.54 -8.81 -13.33
N ASN A 22 -5.34 -8.76 -12.01
CA ASN A 22 -4.73 -7.61 -11.35
C ASN A 22 -3.32 -7.34 -11.87
N PHE A 23 -2.52 -8.39 -12.05
CA PHE A 23 -1.18 -8.27 -12.62
C PHE A 23 -1.20 -7.70 -14.04
N ILE A 24 -2.06 -8.24 -14.92
CA ILE A 24 -2.22 -7.72 -16.30
C ILE A 24 -2.67 -6.26 -16.26
N SER A 25 -3.70 -5.95 -15.48
CA SER A 25 -4.26 -4.60 -15.39
C SER A 25 -3.20 -3.58 -14.95
N ASN A 26 -2.39 -3.94 -13.94
CA ASN A 26 -1.29 -3.07 -13.49
C ASN A 26 -0.17 -2.94 -14.53
N THR A 27 0.14 -4.04 -15.24
CA THR A 27 1.15 -4.00 -16.32
C THR A 27 0.67 -3.13 -17.48
N LEU A 28 -0.59 -3.26 -17.88
CA LEU A 28 -1.18 -2.42 -18.92
C LEU A 28 -1.27 -0.95 -18.51
N SER A 29 -1.54 -0.67 -17.23
CA SER A 29 -1.53 0.70 -16.71
C SER A 29 -0.13 1.30 -16.76
N ARG A 30 0.91 0.54 -16.42
CA ARG A 30 2.29 0.96 -16.59
C ARG A 30 2.64 1.22 -18.05
N ASP A 31 2.27 0.29 -18.94
CA ASP A 31 2.51 0.43 -20.36
C ASP A 31 1.76 1.64 -20.93
N PHE A 32 0.56 1.93 -20.44
CA PHE A 32 -0.16 3.16 -20.75
C PHE A 32 0.64 4.41 -20.37
N LEU A 33 1.29 4.41 -19.20
CA LEU A 33 2.03 5.58 -18.71
C LEU A 33 3.38 5.78 -19.40
N PHE A 34 4.09 4.69 -19.74
CA PHE A 34 5.52 4.77 -20.09
C PHE A 34 5.90 4.17 -21.44
N LYS A 35 5.03 3.32 -22.03
CA LYS A 35 5.33 2.71 -23.32
C LYS A 35 5.36 3.76 -24.44
N GLU A 36 6.35 3.67 -25.31
CA GLU A 36 6.56 4.62 -26.42
C GLU A 36 6.79 6.06 -25.94
N GLN A 37 7.29 6.22 -24.71
CA GLN A 37 7.65 7.51 -24.14
C GLN A 37 9.12 7.57 -23.75
N THR A 38 9.79 8.63 -24.16
CA THR A 38 11.14 8.93 -23.69
C THR A 38 11.03 9.85 -22.47
N VAL A 39 11.62 9.43 -21.36
CA VAL A 39 11.70 10.29 -20.18
C VAL A 39 12.87 11.23 -20.32
N VAL A 40 12.60 12.50 -20.25
CA VAL A 40 13.58 13.59 -20.39
C VAL A 40 13.63 14.36 -19.10
N GLN A 41 14.83 14.57 -18.59
CA GLN A 41 15.07 15.38 -17.41
C GLN A 41 15.85 16.65 -17.81
N PHE A 42 15.35 17.79 -17.32
CA PHE A 42 15.94 19.11 -17.52
C PHE A 42 16.69 19.56 -16.28
N LYS A 43 17.91 20.03 -16.47
CA LYS A 43 18.61 20.84 -15.48
C LYS A 43 18.56 22.28 -15.98
N TYR A 44 17.61 23.06 -15.47
CA TYR A 44 17.34 24.42 -15.95
C TYR A 44 18.50 25.36 -15.69
N LYS A 45 18.70 26.34 -16.60
CA LYS A 45 19.57 27.48 -16.39
C LYS A 45 18.88 28.53 -15.52
N GLU A 46 19.66 29.35 -14.82
CA GLU A 46 19.12 30.35 -13.89
C GLU A 46 18.24 31.42 -14.57
N ASP A 47 18.58 31.81 -15.83
CA ASP A 47 17.97 32.94 -16.54
C ASP A 47 16.81 32.56 -17.47
N TYR A 48 16.24 31.37 -17.41
CA TYR A 48 15.15 31.00 -18.30
C TYR A 48 13.80 31.59 -17.89
N GLN A 49 13.01 32.01 -18.91
CA GLN A 49 11.65 32.48 -18.68
C GLN A 49 10.66 31.30 -18.85
N VAL A 50 9.88 31.02 -17.81
CA VAL A 50 8.89 29.93 -17.82
C VAL A 50 7.86 30.08 -18.94
N SER A 51 7.46 31.32 -19.25
CA SER A 51 6.55 31.63 -20.36
C SER A 51 7.10 31.22 -21.73
N ASP A 52 8.38 31.47 -21.93
CA ASP A 52 9.06 31.21 -23.23
C ASP A 52 9.28 29.70 -23.38
N PHE A 53 9.69 29.02 -22.31
CA PHE A 53 9.80 27.57 -22.29
C PHE A 53 8.46 26.90 -22.63
N ASN A 54 7.36 27.32 -22.00
CA ASN A 54 6.03 26.77 -22.25
C ASN A 54 5.56 27.00 -23.70
N ASN A 55 5.87 28.18 -24.26
CA ASN A 55 5.56 28.48 -25.66
C ASN A 55 6.40 27.62 -26.61
N SER A 56 7.70 27.43 -26.34
CA SER A 56 8.57 26.55 -27.10
C SER A 56 8.09 25.09 -27.07
N ILE A 57 7.69 24.57 -25.91
CA ILE A 57 7.09 23.23 -25.81
C ILE A 57 5.89 23.11 -26.73
N LYS A 58 4.98 24.07 -26.68
CA LYS A 58 3.77 24.05 -27.52
C LYS A 58 4.10 24.13 -29.00
N THR A 59 4.90 25.09 -29.41
CA THR A 59 5.28 25.30 -30.82
C THR A 59 6.04 24.10 -31.37
N PHE A 60 6.96 23.54 -30.59
CA PHE A 60 7.74 22.37 -31.02
C PHE A 60 6.85 21.13 -31.14
N SER A 61 5.95 20.89 -30.18
CA SER A 61 5.03 19.74 -30.22
C SER A 61 4.05 19.81 -31.39
N GLU A 62 3.55 21.01 -31.74
CA GLU A 62 2.69 21.22 -32.90
C GLU A 62 3.45 21.03 -34.21
N THR A 63 4.69 21.56 -34.30
CA THR A 63 5.50 21.50 -35.53
C THR A 63 6.00 20.09 -35.83
N LYS A 64 6.29 19.30 -34.80
CA LYS A 64 6.85 17.93 -34.93
C LYS A 64 5.84 16.84 -34.79
N ASN A 65 4.57 17.17 -34.51
CA ASN A 65 3.47 16.21 -34.23
C ASN A 65 3.84 15.22 -33.11
N ILE A 66 4.39 15.73 -32.02
CA ILE A 66 4.75 14.96 -30.84
C ILE A 66 3.96 15.45 -29.62
N ASN A 67 3.93 14.64 -28.55
CA ASN A 67 3.36 15.09 -27.29
C ASN A 67 4.47 15.16 -26.24
N ILE A 68 4.60 16.32 -25.59
CA ILE A 68 5.46 16.55 -24.43
C ILE A 68 4.53 16.69 -23.23
N ALA A 69 4.65 15.81 -22.25
CA ALA A 69 3.74 15.78 -21.10
C ALA A 69 4.51 15.82 -19.79
N GLN A 70 3.98 16.55 -18.83
CA GLN A 70 4.38 16.47 -17.43
C GLN A 70 3.38 15.61 -16.66
N TYR A 71 3.89 14.67 -15.85
CA TYR A 71 3.11 13.83 -14.97
C TYR A 71 3.22 14.34 -13.54
N THR A 72 2.09 14.63 -12.92
CA THR A 72 2.02 15.09 -11.53
C THR A 72 1.23 14.09 -10.72
N PHE A 73 1.91 13.34 -9.86
CA PHE A 73 1.30 12.39 -8.94
C PHE A 73 0.81 13.14 -7.71
N LEU A 74 -0.52 13.22 -7.54
CA LEU A 74 -1.15 13.85 -6.36
C LEU A 74 -1.28 12.87 -5.18
N GLY A 75 -1.11 11.59 -5.43
CA GLY A 75 -1.17 10.49 -4.50
C GLY A 75 -0.72 9.20 -5.15
N GLU A 76 -0.83 8.07 -4.45
CA GLU A 76 -0.43 6.76 -5.02
C GLU A 76 -1.25 6.35 -6.25
N ARG A 77 -2.44 6.93 -6.43
CA ARG A 77 -3.42 6.54 -7.46
C ARG A 77 -4.00 7.68 -8.28
N ASP A 78 -3.69 8.91 -7.89
CA ASP A 78 -4.20 10.11 -8.55
C ASP A 78 -3.08 10.71 -9.40
N LEU A 79 -3.27 10.74 -10.70
CA LEU A 79 -2.31 11.25 -11.67
C LEU A 79 -2.94 12.30 -12.57
N ASN A 80 -2.36 13.48 -12.57
CA ASN A 80 -2.63 14.53 -13.54
C ASN A 80 -1.55 14.53 -14.62
N ILE A 81 -1.98 14.48 -15.87
CA ILE A 81 -1.12 14.55 -17.06
C ILE A 81 -1.37 15.88 -17.75
N TYR A 82 -0.34 16.68 -17.91
CA TYR A 82 -0.39 17.95 -18.65
C TYR A 82 0.31 17.75 -19.98
N GLY A 83 -0.45 17.62 -21.08
CA GLY A 83 0.06 17.29 -22.40
C GLY A 83 0.02 18.47 -23.37
N SER A 84 1.10 18.68 -24.12
CA SER A 84 1.20 19.77 -25.10
C SER A 84 0.38 19.52 -26.36
N ASN A 85 0.23 18.24 -26.73
CA ASN A 85 -0.55 17.84 -27.90
C ASN A 85 -1.12 16.43 -27.67
N CYS A 86 -2.20 16.36 -26.89
CA CYS A 86 -2.81 15.09 -26.47
C CYS A 86 -3.31 14.23 -27.63
N GLN A 87 -3.53 14.81 -28.81
CA GLN A 87 -3.95 14.06 -30.00
C GLN A 87 -2.85 13.15 -30.55
N PHE A 88 -1.58 13.51 -30.35
CA PHE A 88 -0.41 12.73 -30.75
C PHE A 88 0.18 11.90 -29.59
N ALA A 89 -0.51 11.84 -28.45
CA ALA A 89 -0.15 10.94 -27.37
C ALA A 89 -0.65 9.52 -27.70
N PRO A 90 0.23 8.53 -27.92
CA PRO A 90 -0.17 7.19 -28.37
C PRO A 90 -1.03 6.44 -27.32
N ASN A 91 -0.97 6.88 -26.10
CA ASN A 91 -1.65 6.31 -24.94
C ASN A 91 -2.99 7.00 -24.61
N ILE A 92 -3.27 8.21 -25.09
CA ILE A 92 -4.49 8.94 -24.77
C ILE A 92 -5.53 8.70 -25.86
N ASN A 93 -6.28 7.61 -25.72
CA ASN A 93 -7.35 7.24 -26.65
C ASN A 93 -8.71 7.66 -26.11
N LEU A 94 -9.43 8.51 -26.85
CA LEU A 94 -10.78 8.95 -26.49
C LEU A 94 -11.79 7.81 -26.57
N LYS A 95 -12.56 7.64 -25.49
CA LYS A 95 -13.75 6.79 -25.45
C LYS A 95 -15.00 7.60 -25.84
N LYS A 96 -15.08 8.85 -25.39
CA LYS A 96 -16.23 9.73 -25.57
C LYS A 96 -15.80 11.18 -25.39
N GLY A 97 -16.36 12.11 -26.16
CA GLY A 97 -16.10 13.55 -26.05
C GLY A 97 -14.95 14.02 -26.91
N ASP A 98 -14.35 15.16 -26.54
CA ASP A 98 -13.32 15.85 -27.29
C ASP A 98 -12.04 16.02 -26.46
N TYR A 99 -10.90 16.26 -27.14
CA TYR A 99 -9.64 16.58 -26.44
C TYR A 99 -9.76 17.90 -25.66
N PRO A 100 -9.04 18.03 -24.53
CA PRO A 100 -9.23 19.14 -23.60
C PRO A 100 -8.74 20.47 -24.22
N ASN A 101 -9.55 21.50 -24.07
CA ASN A 101 -9.17 22.88 -24.31
C ASN A 101 -8.63 23.54 -23.02
N LYS A 102 -8.20 24.82 -23.11
CA LYS A 102 -7.50 25.55 -22.05
C LYS A 102 -8.07 25.48 -20.62
N ASN A 103 -9.35 25.13 -20.43
CA ASN A 103 -9.97 25.03 -19.09
C ASN A 103 -10.72 23.73 -18.89
N GLN A 104 -10.46 22.72 -19.72
CA GLN A 104 -11.12 21.43 -19.70
C GLN A 104 -10.13 20.32 -19.37
N PHE A 105 -10.64 19.15 -18.99
CA PHE A 105 -9.83 17.96 -18.78
C PHE A 105 -10.52 16.71 -19.30
N LEU A 106 -9.74 15.70 -19.64
CA LEU A 106 -10.21 14.33 -19.84
C LEU A 106 -10.02 13.55 -18.55
N ALA A 107 -10.85 12.55 -18.31
CA ALA A 107 -10.65 11.61 -17.21
C ALA A 107 -10.91 10.17 -17.68
N ASN A 108 -10.44 9.19 -16.90
CA ASN A 108 -10.76 7.78 -17.15
C ASN A 108 -12.15 7.37 -16.63
N GLU A 109 -12.81 8.22 -15.83
CA GLU A 109 -14.18 8.04 -15.34
C GLU A 109 -15.04 9.27 -15.62
N GLU A 110 -16.35 9.06 -15.74
CA GLU A 110 -17.30 10.18 -15.88
C GLU A 110 -17.47 10.87 -14.52
N SER A 111 -17.35 12.18 -14.48
CA SER A 111 -17.61 13.01 -13.32
C SER A 111 -18.74 14.01 -13.56
N VAL A 112 -19.28 14.58 -12.51
CA VAL A 112 -20.32 15.63 -12.57
C VAL A 112 -19.72 16.99 -12.94
N ASP A 113 -18.39 17.11 -13.01
CA ASP A 113 -17.70 18.35 -13.31
C ASP A 113 -17.93 18.77 -14.77
N LYS A 114 -18.50 19.96 -14.96
CA LYS A 114 -18.79 20.55 -16.28
C LYS A 114 -17.52 20.87 -17.09
N LYS A 115 -16.35 20.88 -16.46
CA LYS A 115 -15.07 21.10 -17.14
C LYS A 115 -14.53 19.82 -17.80
N GLN A 116 -15.13 18.66 -17.53
CA GLN A 116 -14.75 17.43 -18.20
C GLN A 116 -15.20 17.44 -19.64
N SER A 117 -14.25 17.40 -20.59
CA SER A 117 -14.52 17.40 -22.03
C SER A 117 -14.75 16.00 -22.60
N GLY A 118 -14.23 14.96 -21.94
CA GLY A 118 -14.38 13.60 -22.43
C GLY A 118 -13.82 12.54 -21.46
N VAL A 119 -13.93 11.30 -21.91
CA VAL A 119 -13.47 10.11 -21.18
C VAL A 119 -12.47 9.36 -22.05
N ILE A 120 -11.38 8.88 -21.45
CA ILE A 120 -10.33 8.09 -22.12
C ILE A 120 -10.44 6.61 -21.75
N TYR A 121 -9.93 5.75 -22.64
CA TYR A 121 -9.72 4.35 -22.32
C TYR A 121 -8.52 4.19 -21.38
N HIS A 122 -8.73 3.48 -20.28
CA HIS A 122 -7.63 3.14 -19.37
C HIS A 122 -7.80 1.69 -18.87
N PRO A 123 -6.72 0.89 -18.82
CA PRO A 123 -6.80 -0.55 -18.52
C PRO A 123 -7.07 -0.88 -17.05
N SER A 124 -7.11 0.11 -16.17
CA SER A 124 -7.35 -0.10 -14.74
C SER A 124 -8.17 1.04 -14.15
N LYS A 125 -9.21 0.69 -13.39
CA LYS A 125 -9.94 1.64 -12.54
C LYS A 125 -9.22 1.97 -11.23
N TYR A 126 -8.08 1.36 -11.01
CA TYR A 126 -7.25 1.61 -9.83
C TYR A 126 -6.68 3.03 -9.83
N TRP A 127 -6.47 3.60 -11.02
CA TRP A 127 -5.93 4.94 -11.20
C TRP A 127 -7.05 5.94 -11.46
N SER A 128 -7.03 7.06 -10.76
CA SER A 128 -7.77 8.27 -11.10
C SER A 128 -6.86 9.12 -11.99
N LEU A 129 -7.21 9.20 -13.27
CA LEU A 129 -6.43 9.91 -14.28
C LEU A 129 -7.18 11.14 -14.75
N LYS A 130 -6.49 12.28 -14.77
CA LYS A 130 -6.97 13.49 -15.43
C LYS A 130 -5.92 13.98 -16.41
N VAL A 131 -6.35 14.29 -17.64
CA VAL A 131 -5.46 14.82 -18.68
C VAL A 131 -5.88 16.23 -19.00
N TYR A 132 -4.96 17.14 -18.87
CA TYR A 132 -5.12 18.57 -19.07
C TYR A 132 -4.32 19.06 -20.27
N ASP A 133 -4.75 20.19 -20.87
CA ASP A 133 -3.89 20.95 -21.79
C ASP A 133 -2.66 21.49 -21.06
N PHE A 134 -1.52 21.48 -21.72
CA PHE A 134 -0.25 21.94 -21.14
C PHE A 134 -0.30 23.37 -20.61
N GLY A 135 -1.13 24.22 -21.16
CA GLY A 135 -1.33 25.59 -20.68
C GLY A 135 -1.88 25.68 -19.25
N GLN A 136 -2.40 24.57 -18.70
CA GLN A 136 -2.84 24.49 -17.30
C GLN A 136 -1.71 24.11 -16.33
N ILE A 137 -0.50 23.91 -16.82
CA ILE A 137 0.67 23.59 -16.00
C ILE A 137 0.98 24.70 -14.99
N LYS A 138 0.54 25.94 -15.26
CA LYS A 138 0.60 27.05 -14.32
C LYS A 138 -0.10 26.78 -12.99
N ASN A 139 -1.01 25.80 -12.95
CA ASN A 139 -1.76 25.43 -11.73
C ASN A 139 -0.98 24.45 -10.83
N VAL A 140 0.12 23.85 -11.34
CA VAL A 140 0.92 22.85 -10.60
C VAL A 140 2.42 23.12 -10.67
N GLY A 141 2.86 24.07 -11.52
CA GLY A 141 4.25 24.38 -11.74
C GLY A 141 4.99 23.42 -12.67
N LEU A 142 6.14 23.85 -13.17
CA LEU A 142 6.99 23.09 -14.05
C LEU A 142 7.81 22.07 -13.25
N SER A 143 7.80 20.82 -13.70
CA SER A 143 8.70 19.77 -13.22
C SER A 143 10.03 19.82 -14.01
N ASP A 144 11.04 19.19 -13.49
CA ASP A 144 12.27 18.88 -14.20
C ASP A 144 12.13 17.68 -15.16
N THR A 145 11.08 16.87 -14.99
CA THR A 145 10.90 15.60 -15.69
C THR A 145 9.69 15.63 -16.61
N PHE A 146 9.92 15.33 -17.90
CA PHE A 146 8.90 15.26 -18.93
C PHE A 146 8.86 13.89 -19.60
N TYR A 147 7.69 13.51 -20.05
CA TYR A 147 7.40 12.30 -20.81
C TYR A 147 7.08 12.69 -22.25
N VAL A 148 7.96 12.32 -23.18
CA VAL A 148 7.87 12.75 -24.56
C VAL A 148 7.60 11.57 -25.47
N SER A 149 6.53 11.62 -26.24
CA SER A 149 6.21 10.64 -27.27
C SER A 149 6.71 11.10 -28.64
N GLY A 150 7.17 10.15 -29.47
CA GLY A 150 7.62 10.46 -30.84
C GLY A 150 9.08 10.90 -30.96
N LEU A 151 9.91 10.71 -29.93
CA LEU A 151 11.37 10.94 -29.96
C LEU A 151 12.18 9.73 -30.49
N ASP A 152 11.53 8.66 -30.90
CA ASP A 152 12.21 7.46 -31.42
C ASP A 152 13.03 7.73 -32.69
N ASN A 153 12.70 8.78 -33.42
CA ASN A 153 13.43 9.21 -34.59
C ASN A 153 14.63 10.09 -34.18
N GLN A 154 15.84 9.65 -34.53
CA GLN A 154 17.09 10.34 -34.21
C GLN A 154 17.12 11.80 -34.66
N ASN A 155 16.49 12.11 -35.81
CA ASN A 155 16.40 13.49 -36.31
C ASN A 155 15.49 14.36 -35.41
N THR A 156 14.38 13.81 -34.94
CA THR A 156 13.47 14.52 -34.04
C THR A 156 14.11 14.71 -32.68
N TYR A 157 14.82 13.70 -32.19
CA TYR A 157 15.57 13.77 -30.94
C TYR A 157 16.66 14.84 -30.96
N GLN A 158 17.48 14.91 -32.04
CA GLN A 158 18.50 15.93 -32.19
C GLN A 158 17.90 17.35 -32.33
N ALA A 159 16.78 17.47 -33.01
CA ALA A 159 16.06 18.75 -33.11
C ALA A 159 15.50 19.16 -31.73
N PHE A 160 15.02 18.21 -30.93
CA PHE A 160 14.57 18.46 -29.56
C PHE A 160 15.71 18.97 -28.68
N LEU A 161 16.85 18.30 -28.67
CA LEU A 161 18.00 18.71 -27.89
C LEU A 161 18.45 20.14 -28.26
N LYS A 162 18.55 20.41 -29.54
CA LYS A 162 18.98 21.73 -30.04
C LYS A 162 18.01 22.85 -29.66
N GLU A 163 16.72 22.59 -29.71
CA GLU A 163 15.69 23.58 -29.35
C GLU A 163 15.70 23.90 -27.85
N PHE A 164 15.88 22.88 -27.02
CA PHE A 164 15.73 23.01 -25.57
C PHE A 164 17.06 23.25 -24.83
N GLU A 165 18.22 23.13 -25.47
CA GLU A 165 19.56 23.44 -24.90
C GLU A 165 19.68 24.88 -24.38
N GLN A 166 18.91 25.81 -24.96
CA GLN A 166 18.86 27.18 -24.48
C GLN A 166 18.27 27.34 -23.07
N TYR A 167 17.38 26.42 -22.65
CA TYR A 167 16.69 26.44 -21.35
C TYR A 167 17.41 25.62 -20.26
N GLY A 168 18.29 24.72 -20.64
CA GLY A 168 18.99 23.86 -19.69
C GLY A 168 19.69 22.68 -20.33
N GLU A 169 20.37 21.91 -19.52
CA GLU A 169 20.94 20.63 -19.91
C GLU A 169 19.83 19.57 -19.95
N VAL A 170 19.77 18.82 -21.05
CA VAL A 170 18.74 17.82 -21.29
C VAL A 170 19.36 16.44 -21.20
N THR A 171 18.89 15.63 -20.28
CA THR A 171 19.30 14.21 -20.11
C THR A 171 18.13 13.28 -20.32
N THR A 172 18.40 12.10 -20.87
CA THR A 172 17.38 11.04 -20.98
C THR A 172 17.56 10.02 -19.89
N LYS A 173 16.48 9.64 -19.24
CA LYS A 173 16.47 8.65 -18.16
C LYS A 173 15.73 7.39 -18.60
N SER A 174 16.33 6.21 -18.40
CA SER A 174 15.63 4.96 -18.59
C SER A 174 14.65 4.73 -17.42
N VAL A 175 13.40 4.45 -17.74
CA VAL A 175 12.43 4.04 -16.72
C VAL A 175 12.61 2.56 -16.41
N ASP A 176 13.32 2.26 -15.35
CA ASP A 176 13.43 0.87 -14.86
C ASP A 176 12.24 0.56 -13.95
N VAL A 177 11.26 -0.10 -14.51
CA VAL A 177 10.06 -0.50 -13.76
C VAL A 177 10.08 -2.00 -13.53
N SER A 178 10.50 -2.42 -12.36
CA SER A 178 10.52 -3.80 -11.92
C SER A 178 9.09 -4.38 -11.87
N TRP A 179 8.79 -5.37 -12.72
CA TRP A 179 7.49 -6.05 -12.80
C TRP A 179 7.10 -6.79 -11.50
N TRP A 180 8.05 -7.11 -10.63
CA TRP A 180 7.81 -7.76 -9.34
C TRP A 180 6.92 -6.93 -8.39
N LYS A 181 6.95 -5.61 -8.50
CA LYS A 181 6.14 -4.69 -7.68
C LYS A 181 4.63 -4.85 -7.92
N TYR A 182 4.23 -5.43 -9.04
CA TYR A 182 2.81 -5.62 -9.41
C TYR A 182 2.24 -6.96 -8.98
N ILE A 183 3.06 -7.83 -8.37
CA ILE A 183 2.60 -9.12 -7.85
C ILE A 183 1.99 -8.91 -6.47
N ASN A 184 0.71 -9.27 -6.34
CA ASN A 184 0.05 -9.29 -5.03
C ASN A 184 0.53 -10.52 -4.24
N ILE A 185 1.49 -10.33 -3.35
CA ILE A 185 2.12 -11.40 -2.56
C ILE A 185 1.09 -12.18 -1.72
N PRO A 186 0.13 -11.56 -1.00
CA PRO A 186 -0.93 -12.27 -0.29
C PRO A 186 -1.74 -13.22 -1.16
N LEU A 187 -2.16 -12.79 -2.36
CA LEU A 187 -2.89 -13.64 -3.29
C LEU A 187 -2.02 -14.78 -3.84
N LEU A 188 -0.75 -14.52 -4.12
CA LEU A 188 0.21 -15.55 -4.55
C LEU A 188 0.38 -16.63 -3.48
N MET A 189 0.57 -16.25 -2.22
CA MET A 189 0.68 -17.19 -1.10
C MET A 189 -0.59 -18.02 -0.93
N THR A 190 -1.76 -17.40 -1.07
CA THR A 190 -3.05 -18.10 -1.03
C THR A 190 -3.20 -19.10 -2.18
N LEU A 191 -2.75 -18.74 -3.38
CA LEU A 191 -2.75 -19.64 -4.54
C LEU A 191 -1.85 -20.85 -4.32
N LEU A 192 -0.63 -20.66 -3.84
CA LEU A 192 0.32 -21.74 -3.51
C LEU A 192 -0.28 -22.68 -2.46
N LEU A 193 -0.95 -22.14 -1.45
CA LEU A 193 -1.65 -22.92 -0.45
C LEU A 193 -2.78 -23.76 -1.07
N CYS A 194 -3.60 -23.18 -1.95
CA CYS A 194 -4.65 -23.90 -2.66
C CYS A 194 -4.08 -25.08 -3.48
N PHE A 195 -2.93 -24.90 -4.12
CA PHE A 195 -2.23 -26.01 -4.79
C PHE A 195 -1.80 -27.09 -3.80
N ALA A 196 -1.19 -26.72 -2.66
CA ALA A 196 -0.80 -27.71 -1.65
C ALA A 196 -2.00 -28.54 -1.17
N ILE A 197 -3.15 -27.89 -0.91
CA ILE A 197 -4.38 -28.56 -0.54
C ILE A 197 -4.88 -29.47 -1.67
N LEU A 198 -4.85 -29.00 -2.91
CA LEU A 198 -5.24 -29.77 -4.10
C LEU A 198 -4.40 -31.06 -4.23
N PHE A 199 -3.09 -31.00 -3.98
CA PHE A 199 -2.19 -32.17 -3.96
C PHE A 199 -2.66 -33.19 -2.92
N VAL A 200 -2.95 -32.75 -1.69
CA VAL A 200 -3.41 -33.60 -0.60
C VAL A 200 -4.77 -34.25 -0.90
N PHE A 201 -5.73 -33.47 -1.39
CA PHE A 201 -7.05 -33.99 -1.75
C PHE A 201 -6.98 -35.00 -2.90
N THR A 202 -6.14 -34.75 -3.88
CA THR A 202 -5.93 -35.67 -5.00
C THR A 202 -5.33 -36.98 -4.52
N TYR A 203 -4.33 -36.93 -3.64
CA TYR A 203 -3.73 -38.13 -3.04
C TYR A 203 -4.77 -38.96 -2.30
N TYR A 204 -5.58 -38.34 -1.44
CA TYR A 204 -6.65 -39.06 -0.71
C TYR A 204 -7.75 -39.57 -1.64
N TYR A 205 -8.13 -38.81 -2.64
CA TYR A 205 -9.13 -39.25 -3.61
C TYR A 205 -8.68 -40.51 -4.35
N LEU A 206 -7.45 -40.58 -4.78
CA LEU A 206 -6.85 -41.76 -5.41
C LEU A 206 -6.78 -42.95 -4.45
N ARG A 207 -6.48 -42.73 -3.18
CA ARG A 207 -6.46 -43.74 -2.14
C ARG A 207 -7.85 -44.40 -1.95
N TYR A 208 -8.88 -43.58 -1.86
CA TYR A 208 -10.26 -44.09 -1.73
C TYR A 208 -10.83 -44.68 -3.00
N SER A 209 -10.22 -44.43 -4.14
CA SER A 209 -10.63 -44.97 -5.43
C SER A 209 -9.86 -46.24 -5.82
N LYS A 210 -9.14 -46.86 -4.85
CA LYS A 210 -8.28 -48.05 -5.10
C LYS A 210 -9.01 -49.17 -5.86
N GLN A 211 -10.22 -49.52 -5.44
CA GLN A 211 -11.00 -50.58 -6.09
C GLN A 211 -11.35 -50.25 -7.53
N ARG A 212 -11.76 -49.02 -7.83
CA ARG A 212 -12.03 -48.58 -9.21
C ARG A 212 -10.78 -48.65 -10.10
N LEU A 213 -9.64 -48.27 -9.51
CA LEU A 213 -8.36 -48.38 -10.21
C LEU A 213 -8.01 -49.86 -10.51
N LEU A 214 -8.18 -50.74 -9.52
CA LEU A 214 -7.97 -52.19 -9.67
C LEU A 214 -8.88 -52.77 -10.74
N VAL A 215 -10.18 -52.52 -10.72
CA VAL A 215 -11.15 -53.03 -11.69
C VAL A 215 -10.77 -52.59 -13.11
N ASN A 216 -10.45 -51.34 -13.30
CA ASN A 216 -10.04 -50.82 -14.61
C ASN A 216 -8.73 -51.47 -15.10
N ARG A 217 -7.79 -51.77 -14.20
CA ARG A 217 -6.54 -52.46 -14.56
C ARG A 217 -6.77 -53.94 -14.90
N ILE A 218 -7.67 -54.63 -14.17
CA ILE A 218 -8.06 -56.02 -14.47
C ILE A 218 -8.71 -56.12 -15.86
N TRP A 219 -9.44 -55.06 -16.28
CA TRP A 219 -10.05 -55.01 -17.63
C TRP A 219 -9.04 -54.65 -18.73
N GLY A 220 -7.73 -54.60 -18.41
CA GLY A 220 -6.68 -54.36 -19.39
C GLY A 220 -6.53 -52.91 -19.85
N ASN A 221 -7.21 -51.95 -19.21
CA ASN A 221 -7.09 -50.53 -19.58
C ASN A 221 -5.69 -50.00 -19.31
N SER A 222 -5.18 -49.18 -20.23
CA SER A 222 -3.90 -48.47 -20.02
C SER A 222 -3.97 -47.52 -18.80
N GLU A 223 -2.81 -47.11 -18.30
CA GLU A 223 -2.72 -46.19 -17.13
C GLU A 223 -3.45 -44.90 -17.39
N LEU A 224 -3.26 -44.30 -18.58
CA LEU A 224 -3.94 -43.06 -18.99
C LEU A 224 -5.45 -43.20 -19.04
N VAL A 225 -5.97 -44.26 -19.67
CA VAL A 225 -7.41 -44.51 -19.76
C VAL A 225 -8.02 -44.71 -18.37
N THR A 226 -7.32 -45.43 -17.49
CA THR A 226 -7.71 -45.68 -16.11
C THR A 226 -7.82 -44.36 -15.33
N LEU A 227 -6.84 -43.46 -15.45
CA LEU A 227 -6.86 -42.16 -14.77
C LEU A 227 -7.92 -41.23 -15.38
N MET A 228 -8.04 -41.19 -16.71
CA MET A 228 -9.08 -40.38 -17.37
C MET A 228 -10.48 -40.82 -16.96
N SER A 229 -10.76 -42.11 -16.87
CA SER A 229 -12.06 -42.63 -16.44
C SER A 229 -12.40 -42.24 -15.01
N LEU A 230 -11.38 -42.17 -14.14
CA LEU A 230 -11.54 -41.74 -12.74
C LEU A 230 -11.79 -40.24 -12.63
N PHE A 231 -11.05 -39.42 -13.35
CA PHE A 231 -11.09 -37.96 -13.26
C PHE A 231 -11.99 -37.26 -14.28
N ASN A 232 -12.60 -37.97 -15.21
CA ASN A 232 -13.38 -37.43 -16.32
C ASN A 232 -14.36 -36.31 -15.87
N LYS A 233 -15.22 -36.59 -14.85
CA LYS A 233 -16.16 -35.61 -14.34
C LYS A 233 -15.46 -34.38 -13.73
N THR A 234 -14.29 -34.55 -13.13
CA THR A 234 -13.50 -33.46 -12.54
C THR A 234 -12.86 -32.61 -13.66
N ILE A 235 -12.34 -33.25 -14.69
CA ILE A 235 -11.76 -32.56 -15.86
C ILE A 235 -12.81 -31.74 -16.58
N ILE A 236 -14.00 -32.32 -16.85
CA ILE A 236 -15.13 -31.62 -17.46
C ILE A 236 -15.55 -30.44 -16.59
N PHE A 237 -15.68 -30.62 -15.28
CA PHE A 237 -16.01 -29.52 -14.35
C PHE A 237 -14.96 -28.40 -14.40
N THR A 238 -13.67 -28.75 -14.44
CA THR A 238 -12.58 -27.76 -14.51
C THR A 238 -12.67 -26.96 -15.82
N LEU A 239 -12.92 -27.61 -16.96
CA LEU A 239 -13.08 -26.95 -18.26
C LEU A 239 -14.28 -25.98 -18.26
N PHE A 240 -15.44 -26.41 -17.75
CA PHE A 240 -16.60 -25.51 -17.63
C PHE A 240 -16.34 -24.34 -16.69
N SER A 241 -15.61 -24.58 -15.57
CA SER A 241 -15.26 -23.51 -14.63
C SER A 241 -14.32 -22.48 -15.27
N VAL A 242 -13.31 -22.92 -16.04
CA VAL A 242 -12.41 -22.05 -16.79
C VAL A 242 -13.21 -21.22 -17.81
N LEU A 243 -14.10 -21.86 -18.57
CA LEU A 243 -14.94 -21.15 -19.55
C LEU A 243 -15.83 -20.10 -18.88
N ALA A 244 -16.51 -20.44 -17.77
CA ALA A 244 -17.33 -19.52 -17.03
C ALA A 244 -16.54 -18.33 -16.49
N ILE A 245 -15.34 -18.57 -15.94
CA ILE A 245 -14.44 -17.53 -15.45
C ILE A 245 -13.99 -16.62 -16.60
N LEU A 246 -13.59 -17.17 -17.74
CA LEU A 246 -13.22 -16.36 -18.90
C LEU A 246 -14.37 -15.47 -19.38
N ILE A 247 -15.60 -16.00 -19.45
CA ILE A 247 -16.79 -15.21 -19.82
C ILE A 247 -17.01 -14.08 -18.82
N THR A 248 -16.87 -14.34 -17.52
CA THR A 248 -17.05 -13.27 -16.50
C THR A 248 -15.99 -12.18 -16.62
N PHE A 249 -14.72 -12.53 -16.86
CA PHE A 249 -13.67 -11.52 -17.07
C PHE A 249 -13.87 -10.73 -18.38
N VAL A 250 -14.27 -11.38 -19.46
CA VAL A 250 -14.64 -10.68 -20.70
C VAL A 250 -15.78 -9.68 -20.44
N SER A 251 -16.81 -10.11 -19.72
CA SER A 251 -17.92 -9.21 -19.35
C SER A 251 -17.47 -8.03 -18.49
N ILE A 252 -16.55 -8.26 -17.53
CA ILE A 252 -15.97 -7.20 -16.69
C ILE A 252 -15.16 -6.21 -17.55
N VAL A 253 -14.33 -6.71 -18.47
CA VAL A 253 -13.52 -5.88 -19.36
C VAL A 253 -14.41 -5.01 -20.25
N LEU A 254 -15.47 -5.58 -20.83
CA LEU A 254 -16.42 -4.85 -21.66
C LEU A 254 -17.24 -3.81 -20.86
N ALA A 255 -17.73 -4.19 -19.67
CA ALA A 255 -18.48 -3.30 -18.79
C ALA A 255 -17.65 -2.09 -18.33
N ASN A 256 -16.33 -2.29 -18.18
CA ASN A 256 -15.41 -1.21 -17.83
C ASN A 256 -14.98 -0.35 -19.04
N GLY A 257 -15.48 -0.63 -20.24
CA GLY A 257 -15.14 0.12 -21.45
C GLY A 257 -13.71 -0.09 -21.96
N LEU A 258 -13.06 -1.19 -21.58
CA LEU A 258 -11.69 -1.54 -21.95
C LEU A 258 -11.62 -2.33 -23.28
N ALA A 259 -12.50 -2.03 -24.22
CA ALA A 259 -12.60 -2.75 -25.49
C ALA A 259 -11.28 -2.74 -26.30
N THR A 260 -10.50 -1.68 -26.19
CA THR A 260 -9.18 -1.53 -26.85
C THR A 260 -8.18 -2.60 -26.38
N TYR A 261 -8.25 -2.99 -25.11
CA TYR A 261 -7.34 -3.96 -24.50
C TYR A 261 -7.93 -5.38 -24.45
N LEU A 262 -9.15 -5.58 -24.96
CA LEU A 262 -9.90 -6.84 -24.83
C LEU A 262 -9.11 -8.03 -25.37
N VAL A 263 -8.58 -7.91 -26.58
CA VAL A 263 -7.85 -9.02 -27.25
C VAL A 263 -6.60 -9.40 -26.44
N GLU A 264 -5.86 -8.42 -26.00
CA GLU A 264 -4.63 -8.63 -25.21
C GLU A 264 -4.92 -9.29 -23.87
N ILE A 265 -5.91 -8.77 -23.14
CA ILE A 265 -6.31 -9.30 -21.82
C ILE A 265 -6.80 -10.74 -21.96
N VAL A 266 -7.70 -11.00 -22.92
CA VAL A 266 -8.30 -12.33 -23.13
C VAL A 266 -7.24 -13.34 -23.53
N TRP A 267 -6.32 -12.98 -24.43
CA TRP A 267 -5.25 -13.89 -24.84
C TRP A 267 -4.32 -14.24 -23.67
N LYS A 268 -3.88 -13.27 -22.90
CA LYS A 268 -3.03 -13.49 -21.72
C LYS A 268 -3.76 -14.34 -20.66
N LEU A 269 -5.05 -14.05 -20.38
CA LEU A 269 -5.87 -14.86 -19.47
C LEU A 269 -6.05 -16.30 -19.97
N LEU A 270 -6.26 -16.51 -21.26
CA LEU A 270 -6.41 -17.84 -21.85
C LEU A 270 -5.12 -18.63 -21.65
N LEU A 271 -3.98 -18.06 -21.99
CA LEU A 271 -2.68 -18.72 -21.83
C LEU A 271 -2.41 -19.06 -20.35
N PHE A 272 -2.69 -18.16 -19.45
CA PHE A 272 -2.58 -18.40 -18.01
C PHE A 272 -3.50 -19.53 -17.52
N ASN A 273 -4.76 -19.58 -18.00
CA ASN A 273 -5.68 -20.65 -17.65
C ASN A 273 -5.25 -22.02 -18.21
N VAL A 274 -4.60 -22.06 -19.37
CA VAL A 274 -3.98 -23.31 -19.88
C VAL A 274 -2.88 -23.77 -18.94
N LEU A 275 -2.02 -22.87 -18.46
CA LEU A 275 -0.99 -23.20 -17.47
C LEU A 275 -1.61 -23.67 -16.15
N LEU A 276 -2.61 -22.96 -15.62
CA LEU A 276 -3.32 -23.38 -14.41
C LEU A 276 -3.96 -24.77 -14.57
N PHE A 277 -4.56 -25.04 -15.72
CA PHE A 277 -5.15 -26.34 -16.03
C PHE A 277 -4.10 -27.46 -15.98
N ILE A 278 -2.94 -27.23 -16.57
CA ILE A 278 -1.81 -28.18 -16.52
C ILE A 278 -1.38 -28.40 -15.05
N PHE A 279 -1.22 -27.34 -14.28
CA PHE A 279 -0.87 -27.42 -12.87
C PHE A 279 -1.90 -28.18 -12.03
N ILE A 280 -3.20 -28.05 -12.33
CA ILE A 280 -4.27 -28.80 -11.67
C ILE A 280 -4.25 -30.28 -12.05
N LEU A 281 -3.97 -30.59 -13.31
CA LEU A 281 -3.92 -31.98 -13.78
C LEU A 281 -2.63 -32.71 -13.36
N PHE A 282 -1.53 -31.97 -13.16
CA PHE A 282 -0.25 -32.55 -12.79
C PHE A 282 -0.33 -33.45 -11.54
N PRO A 283 -0.86 -33.04 -10.38
CA PRO A 283 -0.98 -33.91 -9.22
C PRO A 283 -1.91 -35.11 -9.47
N MET A 284 -2.97 -34.92 -10.26
CA MET A 284 -3.89 -36.02 -10.60
C MET A 284 -3.17 -37.12 -11.39
N TYR A 285 -2.36 -36.73 -12.36
CA TYR A 285 -1.59 -37.65 -13.16
C TYR A 285 -0.42 -38.26 -12.38
N PHE A 286 0.40 -37.41 -11.71
CA PHE A 286 1.59 -37.86 -10.98
C PHE A 286 1.25 -38.86 -9.86
N PHE A 287 0.36 -38.51 -8.95
CA PHE A 287 -0.05 -39.42 -7.88
C PHE A 287 -0.86 -40.59 -8.39
N GLY A 288 -1.58 -40.42 -9.50
CA GLY A 288 -2.29 -41.48 -10.17
C GLY A 288 -1.35 -42.58 -10.67
N LEU A 289 -0.29 -42.20 -11.36
CA LEU A 289 0.74 -43.13 -11.82
C LEU A 289 1.46 -43.85 -10.69
N LEU A 290 1.87 -43.08 -9.65
CA LEU A 290 2.51 -43.69 -8.46
C LEU A 290 1.60 -44.70 -7.79
N ARG A 291 0.29 -44.42 -7.76
CA ARG A 291 -0.67 -45.32 -7.15
C ARG A 291 -0.92 -46.57 -7.96
N ILE A 292 -1.02 -46.48 -9.29
CA ILE A 292 -1.19 -47.60 -10.17
C ILE A 292 0.04 -48.54 -10.07
N LYS A 293 1.27 -48.00 -10.15
CA LYS A 293 2.51 -48.79 -9.97
C LYS A 293 2.55 -49.54 -8.65
N LYS A 294 2.11 -48.89 -7.54
CA LYS A 294 2.00 -49.57 -6.22
C LYS A 294 0.93 -50.65 -6.18
N ILE A 295 -0.16 -50.51 -6.93
CA ILE A 295 -1.21 -51.53 -7.04
C ILE A 295 -0.69 -52.73 -7.81
N ASP A 296 0.02 -52.53 -8.89
CA ASP A 296 0.61 -53.58 -9.70
C ASP A 296 1.73 -54.36 -8.94
N GLN A 297 2.37 -53.73 -7.96
CA GLN A 297 3.43 -54.34 -7.12
C GLN A 297 2.95 -54.90 -5.78
N ALA A 298 1.70 -54.62 -5.36
CA ALA A 298 1.28 -54.91 -3.98
C ALA A 298 0.97 -56.41 -3.75
N LYS A 299 1.90 -57.06 -3.12
CA LYS A 299 1.65 -58.14 -2.14
C LYS A 299 1.36 -57.43 -0.78
N SER A 300 0.18 -57.75 -0.23
CA SER A 300 -0.32 -57.49 1.14
C SER A 300 0.64 -56.94 2.22
N ASP A 301 0.03 -56.35 3.26
CA ASP A 301 0.51 -56.19 4.64
C ASP A 301 1.20 -54.90 5.12
N GLN A 302 0.73 -53.75 4.73
CA GLN A 302 1.14 -52.53 5.43
C GLN A 302 -0.02 -51.65 5.97
N ARG A 303 -1.16 -52.25 6.37
CA ARG A 303 -2.36 -51.49 6.79
C ARG A 303 -2.20 -50.68 8.07
N MET A 304 -1.41 -51.13 9.05
CA MET A 304 -1.39 -50.46 10.37
C MET A 304 -0.38 -49.32 10.53
N GLN A 305 0.77 -49.41 9.90
CA GLN A 305 1.79 -48.33 9.97
C GLN A 305 1.40 -47.08 9.20
N SER A 306 0.66 -47.22 8.10
CA SER A 306 0.26 -46.10 7.26
C SER A 306 -0.77 -45.15 7.89
N SER A 307 -1.64 -45.63 8.77
CA SER A 307 -2.71 -44.81 9.39
C SER A 307 -2.18 -43.73 10.33
N ARG A 308 -1.16 -44.03 11.16
CA ARG A 308 -0.57 -43.03 12.08
C ARG A 308 0.22 -41.95 11.34
N GLN A 309 0.97 -42.32 10.30
CA GLN A 309 1.72 -41.36 9.48
C GLN A 309 0.77 -40.39 8.74
N HIS A 310 -0.34 -40.92 8.22
CA HIS A 310 -1.34 -40.09 7.54
C HIS A 310 -2.02 -39.09 8.50
N LEU A 311 -2.34 -39.53 9.72
CA LEU A 311 -2.90 -38.64 10.72
C LEU A 311 -1.91 -37.52 11.07
N ALA A 312 -0.62 -37.84 11.25
CA ALA A 312 0.42 -36.85 11.53
C ALA A 312 0.56 -35.81 10.41
N ILE A 313 0.62 -36.25 9.15
CA ILE A 313 0.68 -35.34 7.99
C ILE A 313 -0.54 -34.44 7.95
N ASN A 314 -1.74 -35.00 8.16
CA ASN A 314 -2.96 -34.21 8.18
C ASN A 314 -2.99 -33.16 9.30
N LEU A 315 -2.47 -33.49 10.47
CA LEU A 315 -2.40 -32.56 11.59
C LEU A 315 -1.39 -31.41 11.31
N VAL A 316 -0.27 -31.71 10.64
CA VAL A 316 0.67 -30.67 10.20
C VAL A 316 0.03 -29.74 9.18
N ILE A 317 -0.65 -30.28 8.17
CA ILE A 317 -1.36 -29.47 7.17
C ILE A 317 -2.44 -28.60 7.85
N LYS A 318 -3.21 -29.20 8.78
CA LYS A 318 -4.19 -28.46 9.58
C LYS A 318 -3.54 -27.31 10.35
N PHE A 319 -2.42 -27.57 10.99
CA PHE A 319 -1.68 -26.56 11.74
C PHE A 319 -1.31 -25.35 10.85
N VAL A 320 -0.72 -25.60 9.69
CA VAL A 320 -0.36 -24.54 8.74
C VAL A 320 -1.59 -23.75 8.28
N LEU A 321 -2.68 -24.46 7.93
CA LEU A 321 -3.93 -23.82 7.51
C LEU A 321 -4.55 -22.96 8.62
N LEU A 322 -4.53 -23.43 9.85
CA LEU A 322 -5.01 -22.66 11.00
C LEU A 322 -4.17 -21.43 11.27
N CYS A 323 -2.85 -21.56 11.26
CA CYS A 323 -1.95 -20.42 11.44
C CYS A 323 -2.20 -19.35 10.38
N LEU A 324 -2.32 -19.72 9.11
CA LEU A 324 -2.61 -18.79 8.03
C LEU A 324 -4.00 -18.16 8.18
N PHE A 325 -5.01 -18.93 8.53
CA PHE A 325 -6.37 -18.42 8.69
C PHE A 325 -6.50 -17.46 9.87
N ILE A 326 -5.97 -17.83 11.04
CA ILE A 326 -5.99 -16.96 12.22
C ILE A 326 -5.14 -15.70 11.96
N GLY A 327 -3.96 -15.85 11.33
CA GLY A 327 -3.09 -14.74 10.99
C GLY A 327 -3.73 -13.72 10.02
N THR A 328 -4.35 -14.19 8.94
CA THR A 328 -5.06 -13.30 8.00
C THR A 328 -6.29 -12.65 8.61
N PHE A 329 -7.00 -13.36 9.50
CA PHE A 329 -8.14 -12.81 10.23
C PHE A 329 -7.69 -11.65 11.13
N ILE A 330 -6.60 -11.84 11.89
CA ILE A 330 -6.05 -10.79 12.76
C ILE A 330 -5.57 -9.59 11.96
N ALA A 331 -4.86 -9.82 10.87
CA ALA A 331 -4.44 -8.73 9.98
C ALA A 331 -5.65 -7.94 9.45
N SER A 332 -6.73 -8.63 9.05
CA SER A 332 -7.98 -7.99 8.62
C SER A 332 -8.64 -7.20 9.76
N TYR A 333 -8.61 -7.75 10.97
CA TYR A 333 -9.17 -7.10 12.17
C TYR A 333 -8.40 -5.82 12.53
N GLN A 334 -7.07 -5.86 12.54
CA GLN A 334 -6.22 -4.71 12.78
C GLN A 334 -6.41 -3.62 11.73
N SER A 335 -6.46 -4.00 10.45
CA SER A 335 -6.73 -3.06 9.35
C SER A 335 -8.12 -2.41 9.48
N LEU A 336 -9.16 -3.17 9.89
CA LEU A 336 -10.49 -2.64 10.17
C LEU A 336 -10.50 -1.67 11.37
N GLN A 337 -9.78 -1.98 12.43
CA GLN A 337 -9.63 -1.07 13.56
C GLN A 337 -8.97 0.24 13.13
N THR A 338 -7.88 0.15 12.37
CA THR A 338 -7.19 1.33 11.83
C THR A 338 -8.12 2.16 10.96
N LEU A 339 -8.86 1.53 10.04
CA LEU A 339 -9.83 2.23 9.19
C LEU A 339 -10.92 2.93 10.02
N ASN A 340 -11.55 2.21 10.97
CA ASN A 340 -12.60 2.78 11.80
C ASN A 340 -12.09 3.97 12.62
N THR A 341 -10.86 3.89 13.10
CA THR A 341 -10.23 4.97 13.85
C THR A 341 -9.96 6.19 12.96
N ARG A 342 -9.50 5.98 11.73
CA ARG A 342 -9.30 7.05 10.74
C ARG A 342 -10.63 7.69 10.33
N LEU A 343 -11.67 6.89 10.10
CA LEU A 343 -13.00 7.39 9.74
C LEU A 343 -13.68 8.16 10.88
N ALA A 344 -13.49 7.75 12.13
CA ALA A 344 -14.08 8.43 13.29
C ALA A 344 -13.55 9.86 13.48
N ASN A 345 -12.37 10.17 12.91
CA ASN A 345 -11.73 11.47 13.01
C ASN A 345 -11.64 12.20 11.66
N ILE A 346 -12.38 11.73 10.66
CA ILE A 346 -12.33 12.32 9.31
C ILE A 346 -12.78 13.78 9.31
N ASP A 347 -13.70 14.16 10.20
CA ASP A 347 -14.23 15.53 10.30
C ASP A 347 -13.12 16.54 10.65
N VAL A 348 -12.13 16.14 11.47
CA VAL A 348 -10.97 16.98 11.80
C VAL A 348 -10.14 17.26 10.55
N TRP A 349 -9.96 16.23 9.72
CA TRP A 349 -9.23 16.36 8.44
C TRP A 349 -10.08 17.06 7.37
N GLU A 350 -11.41 16.93 7.41
CA GLU A 350 -12.29 17.69 6.51
C GLU A 350 -12.19 19.20 6.70
N ALA A 351 -11.88 19.65 7.91
CA ALA A 351 -11.60 21.04 8.20
C ALA A 351 -10.33 21.57 7.51
N THR A 352 -9.48 20.67 6.99
CA THR A 352 -8.24 21.03 6.27
C THR A 352 -8.40 21.04 4.74
N LYS A 353 -9.63 20.99 4.20
CA LYS A 353 -9.87 20.96 2.76
C LYS A 353 -9.24 22.13 1.99
N ASP A 354 -9.19 23.28 2.63
CA ASP A 354 -8.64 24.50 2.06
C ASP A 354 -7.17 24.73 2.44
N ILE A 355 -6.54 23.76 3.14
CA ILE A 355 -5.16 23.84 3.55
C ILE A 355 -4.29 22.99 2.60
N PHE A 356 -3.28 23.66 2.05
CA PHE A 356 -2.34 23.08 1.11
C PHE A 356 -0.92 23.15 1.65
N LYS A 357 -0.19 22.06 1.45
CA LYS A 357 1.23 21.91 1.74
C LYS A 357 2.04 22.31 0.51
N VAL A 358 3.04 23.13 0.70
CA VAL A 358 4.00 23.50 -0.35
C VAL A 358 4.94 22.31 -0.61
N LYS A 359 5.29 22.07 -1.85
CA LYS A 359 6.22 21.01 -2.25
C LYS A 359 7.28 21.55 -3.18
N VAL A 360 8.51 21.24 -2.82
CA VAL A 360 9.69 21.46 -3.67
C VAL A 360 9.88 20.27 -4.58
N GLY A 361 10.25 20.49 -5.82
CA GLY A 361 10.57 19.46 -6.81
C GLY A 361 11.88 18.73 -6.52
N VAL A 362 12.34 17.97 -7.49
CA VAL A 362 13.66 17.31 -7.39
C VAL A 362 14.74 18.38 -7.52
N LEU A 363 15.51 18.54 -6.47
CA LEU A 363 16.66 19.47 -6.48
C LEU A 363 17.75 18.95 -7.43
N PRO A 364 18.52 19.83 -8.09
CA PRO A 364 19.65 19.41 -8.89
C PRO A 364 20.64 18.56 -8.10
N GLU A 365 21.18 17.53 -8.75
CA GLU A 365 22.15 16.63 -8.12
C GLU A 365 23.41 17.41 -7.75
N GLY A 366 23.85 17.30 -6.49
CA GLY A 366 25.04 18.00 -6.00
C GLY A 366 24.84 19.45 -5.52
N ILE A 367 23.62 19.99 -5.52
CA ILE A 367 23.38 21.34 -5.03
C ILE A 367 23.79 21.50 -3.55
N GLN A 368 23.65 20.45 -2.76
CA GLN A 368 24.06 20.45 -1.35
C GLN A 368 25.58 20.39 -1.15
N ASP A 369 26.33 20.01 -2.18
CA ASP A 369 27.80 19.98 -2.17
C ASP A 369 28.38 21.36 -2.58
N ASP A 370 27.58 22.23 -3.24
CA ASP A 370 27.92 23.60 -3.55
C ASP A 370 27.25 24.56 -2.58
N LEU A 371 27.96 24.97 -1.54
CA LEU A 371 27.42 25.82 -0.47
C LEU A 371 26.92 27.19 -0.98
N LYS A 372 27.41 27.68 -2.12
CA LYS A 372 26.92 28.95 -2.72
C LYS A 372 25.54 28.75 -3.35
N ALA A 373 25.39 27.69 -4.14
CA ALA A 373 24.12 27.34 -4.75
C ALA A 373 23.08 26.91 -3.69
N ASP A 374 23.49 26.16 -2.65
CA ASP A 374 22.62 25.78 -1.54
C ASP A 374 22.15 27.01 -0.74
N LYS A 375 23.04 27.97 -0.47
CA LYS A 375 22.68 29.24 0.20
C LYS A 375 21.68 30.05 -0.62
N GLU A 376 21.90 30.21 -1.90
CA GLU A 376 20.98 30.93 -2.80
C GLU A 376 19.59 30.27 -2.83
N LEU A 377 19.53 28.94 -2.95
CA LEU A 377 18.28 28.18 -2.85
C LEU A 377 17.55 28.48 -1.53
N ASN A 378 18.25 28.34 -0.40
CA ASN A 378 17.69 28.57 0.92
C ASN A 378 17.22 30.01 1.12
N ASP A 379 17.95 30.99 0.62
CA ASP A 379 17.56 32.42 0.69
C ASP A 379 16.29 32.68 -0.15
N ASN A 380 16.18 32.10 -1.35
CA ASN A 380 15.01 32.20 -2.20
C ASN A 380 13.77 31.55 -1.54
N LEU A 381 13.92 30.36 -0.93
CA LEU A 381 12.86 29.67 -0.22
C LEU A 381 12.46 30.43 1.06
N SER A 382 13.42 31.00 1.78
CA SER A 382 13.15 31.85 2.96
C SER A 382 12.38 33.10 2.58
N ALA A 383 12.79 33.80 1.52
CA ALA A 383 12.09 34.99 1.02
C ALA A 383 10.63 34.66 0.59
N PHE A 384 10.44 33.51 -0.07
CA PHE A 384 9.10 33.00 -0.40
C PHE A 384 8.24 32.83 0.84
N TYR A 385 8.77 32.18 1.87
CA TYR A 385 8.06 31.94 3.11
C TYR A 385 7.72 33.24 3.84
N GLU A 386 8.67 34.18 3.98
CA GLU A 386 8.48 35.45 4.67
C GLU A 386 7.42 36.32 3.96
N GLU A 387 7.46 36.40 2.64
CA GLU A 387 6.42 37.09 1.86
C GLU A 387 5.05 36.38 2.00
N GLY A 388 5.05 35.03 1.99
CA GLY A 388 3.86 34.21 2.12
C GLY A 388 3.18 34.32 3.48
N THR A 389 3.96 34.40 4.57
CA THR A 389 3.41 34.57 5.93
C THR A 389 2.65 35.89 6.08
N SER A 390 3.11 36.94 5.42
CA SER A 390 2.50 38.26 5.47
C SER A 390 1.29 38.39 4.53
N LYS A 391 1.34 37.82 3.32
CA LYS A 391 0.36 38.05 2.25
C LYS A 391 -0.69 36.94 2.09
N LYS A 392 -0.37 35.70 2.48
CA LYS A 392 -1.20 34.52 2.21
C LYS A 392 -1.52 33.66 3.44
N GLU A 393 -1.32 34.18 4.64
CA GLU A 393 -1.54 33.42 5.88
C GLU A 393 -0.78 32.07 5.88
N MET A 394 0.39 32.04 5.21
CA MET A 394 1.26 30.89 5.19
C MET A 394 1.80 30.62 6.59
N PHE A 395 1.89 29.36 6.99
CA PHE A 395 2.33 28.98 8.31
C PHE A 395 3.28 27.78 8.30
N LEU A 396 4.10 27.71 9.33
CA LEU A 396 5.04 26.63 9.59
C LEU A 396 4.45 25.65 10.62
N MET A 397 4.53 24.36 10.32
CA MET A 397 4.33 23.28 11.28
C MET A 397 5.29 22.14 10.96
N TYR A 398 6.47 22.14 11.57
CA TYR A 398 7.46 21.07 11.45
C TYR A 398 7.30 20.09 12.62
N SER A 399 7.02 18.84 12.29
CA SER A 399 6.69 17.78 13.26
C SER A 399 7.37 16.44 12.93
N ASN A 400 8.46 16.45 12.16
CA ASN A 400 9.12 15.22 11.71
C ASN A 400 9.62 14.32 12.85
N ASN A 401 9.95 14.88 14.01
CA ASN A 401 10.32 14.10 15.20
C ASN A 401 9.20 13.13 15.62
N PHE A 402 7.96 13.46 15.32
CA PHE A 402 6.77 12.68 15.65
C PHE A 402 6.31 11.77 14.52
N GLN A 403 7.18 11.49 13.55
CA GLN A 403 6.95 10.38 12.62
C GLN A 403 6.87 9.07 13.39
N ARG A 404 6.02 8.14 12.91
CA ARG A 404 5.82 6.87 13.57
C ARG A 404 6.72 5.81 12.99
N SER A 405 7.29 5.01 13.88
CA SER A 405 7.95 3.77 13.53
C SER A 405 6.92 2.64 13.29
N GLU A 406 7.36 1.54 12.71
CA GLU A 406 6.54 0.31 12.56
C GLU A 406 6.00 -0.22 13.91
N THR A 407 6.67 0.10 15.02
CA THR A 407 6.28 -0.29 16.39
C THR A 407 5.28 0.68 17.04
N ASN A 408 4.77 1.65 16.28
CA ASN A 408 3.83 2.69 16.75
C ASN A 408 4.38 3.61 17.86
N THR A 409 5.71 3.71 17.95
CA THR A 409 6.43 4.70 18.77
C THR A 409 6.87 5.86 17.90
N PHE A 410 7.09 7.02 18.46
CA PHE A 410 7.64 8.15 17.72
C PHE A 410 9.11 7.93 17.39
N PHE A 411 9.54 8.51 16.26
CA PHE A 411 10.88 8.31 15.76
C PHE A 411 11.95 8.71 16.81
N TYR A 412 11.80 9.87 17.46
CA TYR A 412 12.72 10.32 18.48
C TYR A 412 12.82 9.36 19.68
N GLU A 413 11.72 8.68 20.09
CA GLU A 413 11.71 7.73 21.20
C GLU A 413 12.56 6.46 20.92
N THR A 414 12.80 6.15 19.67
CA THR A 414 13.60 4.99 19.28
C THR A 414 15.09 5.21 19.51
N TYR A 415 15.57 6.45 19.37
CA TYR A 415 17.00 6.80 19.45
C TYR A 415 17.38 7.47 20.75
N LEU A 416 16.52 8.37 21.28
CA LEU A 416 16.84 9.14 22.47
C LEU A 416 16.40 8.39 23.72
N LYS A 417 17.30 8.33 24.72
CA LYS A 417 17.07 7.55 25.94
C LYS A 417 17.12 8.40 27.21
N LYS A 418 17.82 9.55 27.18
CA LYS A 418 17.98 10.43 28.33
C LYS A 418 16.95 11.55 28.29
N ASP A 419 16.42 11.94 29.44
CA ASP A 419 15.44 13.03 29.56
C ASP A 419 15.93 14.35 28.95
N SER A 420 17.23 14.65 29.03
CA SER A 420 17.82 15.82 28.40
C SER A 420 17.80 15.76 26.87
N GLU A 421 18.01 14.59 26.28
CA GLU A 421 17.94 14.36 24.84
C GLU A 421 16.49 14.36 24.36
N ILE A 422 15.58 13.74 25.11
CA ILE A 422 14.14 13.72 24.81
C ILE A 422 13.54 15.15 24.81
N ASN A 423 14.02 16.04 25.69
CA ASN A 423 13.56 17.41 25.76
C ASN A 423 14.48 18.40 24.99
N SER A 424 14.99 17.98 23.86
CA SER A 424 15.82 18.75 22.93
C SER A 424 15.07 19.10 21.63
N PRO A 425 15.60 19.96 20.77
CA PRO A 425 15.06 20.22 19.44
C PRO A 425 14.86 18.98 18.56
N GLU A 426 15.72 17.98 18.72
CA GLU A 426 15.67 16.68 18.00
C GLU A 426 14.72 15.67 18.67
N GLY A 427 14.23 15.98 19.87
CA GLY A 427 13.37 15.12 20.66
C GLY A 427 11.88 15.50 20.57
N ASN A 428 11.24 15.58 21.73
CA ASN A 428 9.83 15.96 21.88
C ASN A 428 9.63 17.44 21.57
N SER A 429 9.87 17.85 20.32
CA SER A 429 9.76 19.24 19.88
C SER A 429 9.11 19.38 18.51
N VAL A 430 8.45 20.50 18.29
CA VAL A 430 7.89 20.95 17.01
C VAL A 430 8.39 22.37 16.72
N GLU A 431 8.41 22.76 15.43
CA GLU A 431 8.67 24.16 15.07
C GLU A 431 7.42 24.74 14.41
N ILE A 432 7.03 25.92 14.88
CA ILE A 432 5.79 26.62 14.47
C ILE A 432 6.08 28.11 14.30
N ASP A 433 5.12 28.83 13.74
CA ASP A 433 5.15 30.28 13.63
C ASP A 433 3.91 30.95 14.28
N PHE A 434 3.86 32.25 14.19
CA PHE A 434 2.70 33.01 14.73
C PHE A 434 1.40 32.77 13.95
N ASN A 435 1.47 32.47 12.66
CA ASN A 435 0.29 32.17 11.86
C ASN A 435 -0.30 30.80 12.23
N TYR A 436 0.54 29.83 12.55
CA TYR A 436 0.09 28.58 13.16
C TYR A 436 -0.67 28.82 14.48
N LEU A 437 -0.10 29.66 15.38
CA LEU A 437 -0.73 29.97 16.66
C LEU A 437 -2.03 30.78 16.54
N LYS A 438 -2.27 31.48 15.42
CA LYS A 438 -3.57 32.09 15.12
C LYS A 438 -4.62 31.06 14.74
N LEU A 439 -4.25 30.06 13.97
CA LEU A 439 -5.14 28.97 13.53
C LEU A 439 -5.38 27.96 14.66
N ASN A 440 -4.34 27.67 15.43
CA ASN A 440 -4.34 26.71 16.54
C ASN A 440 -3.93 27.39 17.84
N PRO A 441 -4.87 28.06 18.53
CA PRO A 441 -4.55 28.83 19.74
C PRO A 441 -4.11 27.93 20.90
N ILE A 442 -2.90 28.14 21.41
CA ILE A 442 -2.36 27.49 22.60
C ILE A 442 -2.46 28.46 23.80
N LYS A 443 -2.88 27.94 24.95
CA LYS A 443 -3.07 28.72 26.17
C LYS A 443 -1.84 28.66 27.06
N SER A 444 -1.38 29.82 27.49
CA SER A 444 -0.36 29.91 28.55
C SER A 444 -0.98 29.63 29.92
N ILE A 445 -0.13 29.33 30.90
CA ILE A 445 -0.56 29.21 32.32
C ILE A 445 -1.24 30.47 32.88
N LYS A 446 -1.18 31.61 32.20
CA LYS A 446 -1.89 32.83 32.53
C LYS A 446 -3.27 32.94 31.86
N GLY A 447 -3.70 31.88 31.14
CA GLY A 447 -4.97 31.84 30.43
C GLY A 447 -5.01 32.66 29.12
N GLN A 448 -3.88 33.21 28.68
CA GLN A 448 -3.77 33.99 27.43
C GLN A 448 -3.19 33.13 26.30
N ASN A 449 -3.35 33.59 25.05
CA ASN A 449 -2.65 32.96 23.92
C ASN A 449 -1.13 33.18 24.07
N VAL A 450 -0.37 32.10 24.01
CA VAL A 450 1.11 32.09 24.17
C VAL A 450 1.83 33.04 23.21
N GLY A 451 1.29 33.30 22.02
CA GLY A 451 1.86 34.25 21.06
C GLY A 451 1.98 35.69 21.58
N LYS A 452 1.20 36.07 22.60
CA LYS A 452 1.30 37.41 23.22
C LYS A 452 2.48 37.55 24.19
N GLU A 453 3.06 36.43 24.63
CA GLU A 453 4.20 36.42 25.56
C GLU A 453 5.54 36.25 24.81
N ALA A 454 5.49 36.11 23.49
CA ALA A 454 6.68 35.98 22.66
C ALA A 454 7.41 37.34 22.52
N ILE A 455 8.73 37.30 22.56
CA ILE A 455 9.62 38.44 22.39
C ILE A 455 10.17 38.45 20.98
N ILE A 456 9.80 39.42 20.17
CA ILE A 456 10.31 39.56 18.81
C ILE A 456 11.65 40.31 18.88
N SER A 457 12.73 39.56 18.78
CA SER A 457 14.10 40.10 18.78
C SER A 457 15.04 39.16 18.06
N ASP A 458 16.00 39.72 17.36
CA ASP A 458 17.00 38.93 16.65
C ASP A 458 17.88 38.07 17.58
N LYS A 459 18.00 38.39 18.84
CA LYS A 459 18.80 37.72 19.87
C LYS A 459 18.00 36.79 20.80
N VAL A 460 16.70 36.60 20.54
CA VAL A 460 15.82 35.83 21.45
C VAL A 460 15.12 34.71 20.70
N LEU A 461 15.38 33.47 21.11
CA LEU A 461 14.61 32.32 20.70
C LEU A 461 13.40 32.15 21.62
N ASN A 462 12.19 32.08 21.09
CA ASN A 462 10.98 31.80 21.84
C ASN A 462 10.68 30.31 21.81
N ILE A 463 10.48 29.69 22.97
CA ILE A 463 10.00 28.30 23.09
C ILE A 463 8.79 28.24 24.00
N ILE A 464 7.82 27.43 23.63
CA ILE A 464 6.64 27.13 24.42
C ILE A 464 6.89 25.77 25.09
N VAL A 465 6.82 25.72 26.41
CA VAL A 465 7.12 24.53 27.20
C VAL A 465 5.89 24.15 28.03
N PRO A 466 5.41 22.92 28.01
CA PRO A 466 4.33 22.47 28.89
C PRO A 466 4.69 22.67 30.37
N ASN A 467 3.72 23.13 31.18
CA ASN A 467 3.95 23.38 32.58
C ASN A 467 4.45 22.14 33.37
N SER A 468 4.12 20.96 32.93
CA SER A 468 4.62 19.68 33.48
C SER A 468 6.14 19.56 33.44
N LYS A 469 6.81 20.23 32.48
CA LYS A 469 8.27 20.22 32.32
C LYS A 469 9.00 21.34 33.01
N LYS A 470 8.31 22.14 33.85
CA LYS A 470 8.89 23.30 34.56
C LYS A 470 10.10 22.92 35.43
N GLY A 471 10.10 21.70 36.00
CA GLY A 471 11.24 21.20 36.78
C GLY A 471 12.53 21.00 35.98
N LEU A 472 12.48 20.96 34.64
CA LEU A 472 13.61 20.77 33.71
C LEU A 472 14.06 22.07 33.04
N GLU A 473 13.57 23.25 33.54
CA GLU A 473 13.78 24.55 32.92
C GLU A 473 15.24 24.83 32.55
N LYS A 474 16.18 24.55 33.48
CA LYS A 474 17.60 24.83 33.29
C LYS A 474 18.20 24.03 32.14
N ASP A 475 17.86 22.75 32.07
CA ASP A 475 18.39 21.85 31.04
C ASP A 475 17.79 22.19 29.67
N ILE A 476 16.48 22.39 29.62
CA ILE A 476 15.77 22.84 28.39
C ILE A 476 16.38 24.16 27.90
N LYS A 477 16.53 25.15 28.78
CA LYS A 477 17.07 26.45 28.41
C LYS A 477 18.48 26.35 27.82
N ASN A 478 19.34 25.55 28.39
CA ASN A 478 20.72 25.36 27.91
C ASN A 478 20.72 24.67 26.54
N THR A 479 19.98 23.57 26.39
CA THR A 479 19.93 22.80 25.14
C THR A 479 19.35 23.63 23.98
N PHE A 480 18.30 24.42 24.22
CA PHE A 480 17.74 25.28 23.19
C PHE A 480 18.58 26.54 22.93
N LEU A 481 19.39 26.99 23.90
CA LEU A 481 20.38 28.04 23.65
C LEU A 481 21.53 27.53 22.77
N ASP A 482 21.96 26.28 22.95
CA ASP A 482 22.98 25.63 22.12
C ASP A 482 22.47 25.48 20.68
N TYR A 483 21.22 25.02 20.50
CA TYR A 483 20.56 24.96 19.21
C TYR A 483 20.47 26.36 18.54
N PHE A 484 20.07 27.40 19.29
CA PHE A 484 19.93 28.74 18.75
C PHE A 484 21.27 29.31 18.30
N TYR A 485 22.32 29.10 19.10
CA TYR A 485 23.66 29.50 18.73
C TYR A 485 24.15 28.78 17.47
N PHE A 486 23.95 27.46 17.40
CA PHE A 486 24.27 26.67 16.23
C PHE A 486 23.58 27.20 14.97
N GLN A 487 22.24 27.32 15.00
CA GLN A 487 21.48 27.75 13.83
C GLN A 487 21.76 29.19 13.41
N LYS A 488 21.98 30.08 14.36
CA LYS A 488 22.15 31.51 14.06
C LYS A 488 23.60 31.90 13.75
N VAL A 489 24.55 31.26 14.37
CA VAL A 489 25.96 31.69 14.31
C VAL A 489 26.81 30.67 13.55
N GLU A 490 26.79 29.40 13.94
CA GLU A 490 27.68 28.40 13.34
C GLU A 490 27.26 28.10 11.91
N VAL A 491 25.99 27.83 11.66
CA VAL A 491 25.45 27.59 10.30
C VAL A 491 25.66 28.80 9.39
N ALA A 492 25.33 30.00 9.87
CA ALA A 492 25.57 31.23 9.11
C ALA A 492 27.06 31.41 8.76
N ASN A 493 27.98 31.08 9.67
CA ASN A 493 29.41 31.19 9.44
C ASN A 493 29.93 30.16 8.44
N ILE A 494 29.36 28.96 8.36
CA ILE A 494 29.69 27.98 7.32
C ILE A 494 29.41 28.56 5.93
N TYR A 495 28.26 29.19 5.73
CA TYR A 495 27.92 29.83 4.46
C TYR A 495 28.75 31.12 4.21
N ASN A 496 28.94 31.94 5.25
CA ASN A 496 29.75 33.17 5.11
C ASN A 496 31.17 32.87 4.70
N GLU A 497 31.79 31.79 5.25
CA GLU A 497 33.13 31.36 4.82
C GLU A 497 33.13 30.95 3.36
N ALA A 498 32.14 30.19 2.89
CA ALA A 498 32.03 29.79 1.48
C ALA A 498 31.80 30.96 0.52
N LEU A 499 31.17 32.03 1.01
CA LEU A 499 30.85 33.25 0.25
C LEU A 499 31.88 34.38 0.40
N ASP A 500 32.97 34.16 1.11
CA ASP A 500 33.96 35.19 1.46
C ASP A 500 33.34 36.38 2.21
N LEU A 501 32.31 36.15 3.04
CA LEU A 501 31.66 37.17 3.85
C LEU A 501 32.22 37.18 5.27
N PRO A 502 32.10 38.33 6.01
CA PRO A 502 32.57 38.42 7.37
C PRO A 502 31.75 37.49 8.29
N ALA A 503 32.43 36.84 9.22
CA ALA A 503 31.81 35.98 10.19
C ALA A 503 30.86 36.76 11.13
N VAL A 504 29.76 36.09 11.54
CA VAL A 504 28.84 36.61 12.55
C VAL A 504 29.56 36.61 13.90
N ALA A 505 29.81 37.78 14.45
CA ALA A 505 30.57 38.01 15.70
C ALA A 505 29.63 38.05 16.92
N LEU A 506 28.78 37.02 17.10
CA LEU A 506 27.93 36.86 18.28
C LEU A 506 28.46 35.73 19.14
N SER A 507 28.52 36.01 20.46
CA SER A 507 28.80 34.95 21.45
C SER A 507 27.50 34.35 21.96
N LYS A 508 27.59 33.18 22.58
CA LYS A 508 26.45 32.50 23.19
C LYS A 508 25.82 33.32 24.30
N GLU A 509 26.59 34.18 24.98
CA GLU A 509 26.16 35.06 26.04
C GLU A 509 25.29 36.26 25.54
N ASP A 510 25.43 36.60 24.24
CA ASP A 510 24.58 37.59 23.58
C ASP A 510 23.17 37.12 23.28
N LEU A 511 22.97 35.80 23.28
CA LEU A 511 21.72 35.14 22.91
C LEU A 511 20.91 34.74 24.16
N ARG A 512 19.59 34.69 23.99
CA ARG A 512 18.67 34.36 25.09
C ARG A 512 17.56 33.40 24.59
N VAL A 513 17.09 32.53 25.49
CA VAL A 513 15.90 31.72 25.30
C VAL A 513 14.80 32.27 26.18
N ASN A 514 13.67 32.66 25.61
CA ASN A 514 12.44 33.05 26.27
C ASN A 514 11.54 31.82 26.39
N ILE A 515 11.31 31.33 27.62
CA ILE A 515 10.43 30.20 27.89
C ILE A 515 9.02 30.73 28.24
N ILE A 516 8.04 30.27 27.47
CA ILE A 516 6.62 30.55 27.65
C ILE A 516 5.96 29.27 28.15
N TYR A 517 5.43 29.25 29.35
CA TYR A 517 4.77 28.07 29.87
C TYR A 517 3.33 27.94 29.37
N ALA A 518 3.02 26.84 28.70
CA ALA A 518 1.68 26.46 28.30
C ALA A 518 0.96 25.67 29.41
N GLU A 519 -0.36 25.72 29.43
CA GLU A 519 -1.17 24.75 30.19
C GLU A 519 -0.85 23.33 29.73
N ASN A 520 -1.04 22.36 30.63
CA ASN A 520 -0.86 20.93 30.22
C ASN A 520 -2.04 20.46 29.39
N ASN A 521 -1.82 19.36 28.64
CA ASN A 521 -2.77 18.74 27.71
C ASN A 521 -3.20 19.70 26.57
N GLN A 522 -2.24 20.44 26.01
CA GLN A 522 -2.44 21.24 24.82
C GLN A 522 -2.08 20.43 23.58
N ASP A 523 -2.99 20.41 22.63
CA ASP A 523 -2.84 19.67 21.39
C ASP A 523 -2.38 20.59 20.25
N TYR A 524 -1.34 20.15 19.55
CA TYR A 524 -0.81 20.78 18.35
C TYR A 524 -1.17 19.94 17.15
N PHE A 525 -2.01 20.44 16.26
CA PHE A 525 -2.39 19.71 15.05
C PHE A 525 -1.26 19.75 14.03
N SER A 526 -0.84 18.55 13.53
CA SER A 526 0.39 18.40 12.73
C SER A 526 0.23 18.75 11.25
N TYR A 527 -0.98 18.76 10.72
CA TYR A 527 -1.27 18.89 9.27
C TYR A 527 -0.58 17.85 8.39
N ASP A 528 0.02 16.82 8.97
CA ASP A 528 0.67 15.72 8.27
C ASP A 528 0.17 14.38 8.82
N SER A 529 -0.38 13.54 7.94
CA SER A 529 -0.95 12.24 8.30
C SER A 529 0.06 11.23 8.86
N ASN A 530 1.36 11.47 8.61
CA ASN A 530 2.45 10.60 9.05
C ASN A 530 3.01 10.95 10.41
N THR A 531 2.62 12.11 10.97
CA THR A 531 3.13 12.63 12.25
C THR A 531 2.02 12.77 13.30
N GLY A 532 2.41 12.77 14.56
CA GLY A 532 1.48 12.91 15.68
C GLY A 532 0.63 11.66 15.96
N ASP A 533 -0.44 11.80 16.71
CA ASP A 533 -1.38 10.70 16.95
C ASP A 533 -2.11 10.32 15.66
N PHE A 534 -2.05 9.04 15.28
CA PHE A 534 -2.62 8.56 14.01
C PHE A 534 -4.15 8.72 13.91
N ARG A 535 -4.82 8.97 15.03
CA ARG A 535 -6.27 9.15 15.10
C ARG A 535 -6.65 10.59 14.83
N THR A 536 -6.00 11.49 15.55
CA THR A 536 -6.38 12.90 15.61
C THR A 536 -5.46 13.81 14.80
N GLY A 537 -4.26 13.36 14.44
CA GLY A 537 -3.22 14.21 13.88
C GLY A 537 -2.60 15.17 14.91
N ASN A 538 -2.91 15.02 16.20
CA ASN A 538 -2.44 15.89 17.25
C ASN A 538 -1.14 15.41 17.87
N ILE A 539 -0.35 16.36 18.34
CA ILE A 539 0.82 16.14 19.18
C ILE A 539 0.52 16.82 20.51
N THR A 540 0.46 16.06 21.58
CA THR A 540 0.10 16.57 22.91
C THR A 540 1.36 16.98 23.67
N ASP A 541 1.37 18.20 24.19
CA ASP A 541 2.41 18.76 25.04
C ASP A 541 3.87 18.68 24.50
N PRO A 542 4.14 18.99 23.21
CA PRO A 542 5.50 19.13 22.74
C PRO A 542 6.15 20.41 23.28
N ILE A 543 7.47 20.50 23.20
CA ILE A 543 8.16 21.78 23.28
C ILE A 543 8.07 22.42 21.88
N ALA A 544 7.48 23.61 21.78
CA ALA A 544 7.34 24.26 20.48
C ALA A 544 8.32 25.42 20.33
N ILE A 545 9.18 25.35 19.30
CA ILE A 545 10.04 26.46 18.88
C ILE A 545 9.19 27.40 18.04
N VAL A 546 9.17 28.68 18.39
CA VAL A 546 8.44 29.70 17.64
C VAL A 546 9.41 30.43 16.71
N TYR A 547 9.32 30.12 15.42
CA TYR A 547 10.12 30.77 14.39
C TYR A 547 9.73 32.25 14.23
N THR A 548 10.73 33.14 14.27
CA THR A 548 10.57 34.58 14.16
C THR A 548 11.48 35.23 13.11
N GLY A 549 12.09 34.46 12.23
CA GLY A 549 13.04 34.96 11.21
C GLY A 549 14.43 35.27 11.77
N ASN A 550 14.78 34.78 12.94
CA ASN A 550 16.01 35.15 13.66
C ASN A 550 17.12 34.08 13.63
N ILE A 551 16.99 33.06 12.78
CA ILE A 551 18.00 32.02 12.50
C ILE A 551 18.39 32.04 11.03
N ASP A 552 19.40 31.27 10.63
CA ASP A 552 19.83 31.22 9.22
C ASP A 552 18.71 30.74 8.28
N SER A 553 18.68 31.26 7.06
CA SER A 553 17.68 30.94 6.02
C SER A 553 17.64 29.46 5.66
N SER A 554 18.75 28.72 5.82
CA SER A 554 18.81 27.30 5.54
C SER A 554 17.84 26.47 6.41
N SER A 555 17.57 26.90 7.63
CA SER A 555 16.60 26.26 8.49
C SER A 555 15.20 26.32 7.91
N ILE A 556 14.73 27.53 7.52
CA ILE A 556 13.39 27.65 6.92
C ILE A 556 13.34 27.10 5.48
N GLY A 557 14.45 27.22 4.72
CA GLY A 557 14.58 26.61 3.40
C GLY A 557 14.31 25.10 3.47
N ALA A 558 14.92 24.42 4.43
CA ALA A 558 14.66 22.99 4.68
C ALA A 558 13.19 22.71 5.04
N HIS A 559 12.56 23.58 5.83
CA HIS A 559 11.14 23.41 6.22
C HIS A 559 10.17 23.66 5.07
N VAL A 560 10.46 24.56 4.14
CA VAL A 560 9.64 24.80 2.95
C VAL A 560 9.47 23.54 2.12
N THR A 561 10.46 22.65 2.11
CA THR A 561 10.38 21.38 1.38
C THR A 561 9.29 20.44 1.89
N SER A 562 8.91 20.54 3.19
CA SER A 562 8.08 19.51 3.82
C SER A 562 7.06 19.99 4.86
N SER A 563 7.12 21.25 5.33
CA SER A 563 6.42 21.63 6.56
C SER A 563 5.78 23.02 6.51
N VAL A 564 5.71 23.62 5.33
CA VAL A 564 5.06 24.92 5.10
C VAL A 564 3.70 24.69 4.45
N TYR A 565 2.69 25.34 5.04
CA TYR A 565 1.30 25.25 4.66
C TYR A 565 0.69 26.64 4.42
N PHE A 566 -0.40 26.69 3.67
CA PHE A 566 -1.18 27.91 3.50
C PHE A 566 -2.66 27.60 3.29
N VAL A 567 -3.51 28.60 3.60
CA VAL A 567 -4.95 28.49 3.38
C VAL A 567 -5.28 29.00 1.98
N ASP A 568 -5.80 28.12 1.12
CA ASP A 568 -6.26 28.50 -0.21
C ASP A 568 -7.67 29.09 -0.17
N LYS A 569 -7.82 30.30 -0.67
CA LYS A 569 -9.10 31.01 -0.83
C LYS A 569 -9.54 31.08 -2.30
N SER A 570 -8.83 30.38 -3.21
CA SER A 570 -9.06 30.48 -4.66
C SER A 570 -10.09 29.48 -5.21
N ASN A 571 -10.67 28.63 -4.36
CA ASN A 571 -11.64 27.57 -4.75
C ASN A 571 -11.08 26.57 -5.77
N GLY A 572 -9.85 26.08 -5.53
CA GLY A 572 -9.27 24.97 -6.30
C GLY A 572 -8.13 25.38 -7.23
N ASP A 573 -7.63 26.59 -7.15
CA ASP A 573 -6.49 27.08 -7.94
C ASP A 573 -5.29 27.45 -7.01
N ALA A 574 -5.04 26.59 -6.04
CA ALA A 574 -4.11 26.84 -4.93
C ALA A 574 -2.70 27.17 -5.37
N PHE A 575 -2.16 26.53 -6.43
CA PHE A 575 -0.83 26.84 -6.91
C PHE A 575 -0.74 28.23 -7.55
N ASN A 576 -1.73 28.62 -8.36
CA ASN A 576 -1.79 29.96 -8.92
C ASN A 576 -1.89 31.05 -7.84
N ALA A 577 -2.47 30.75 -6.67
CA ALA A 577 -2.56 31.69 -5.57
C ALA A 577 -1.19 32.06 -5.00
N ILE A 578 -0.21 31.15 -5.07
CA ILE A 578 1.17 31.37 -4.58
C ILE A 578 2.18 31.67 -5.70
N LEU A 579 1.79 31.50 -6.96
CA LEU A 579 2.69 31.72 -8.10
C LEU A 579 3.34 33.13 -8.12
N PRO A 580 2.64 34.21 -7.76
CA PRO A 580 3.28 35.53 -7.65
C PRO A 580 4.39 35.58 -6.58
N LEU A 581 4.22 34.85 -5.48
CA LEU A 581 5.23 34.76 -4.41
C LEU A 581 6.45 33.99 -4.91
N ILE A 582 6.25 32.88 -5.60
CA ILE A 582 7.33 32.09 -6.21
C ILE A 582 8.13 32.95 -7.20
N SER A 583 7.44 33.72 -8.02
CA SER A 583 8.10 34.60 -9.01
C SER A 583 8.89 35.73 -8.34
N ASN A 584 8.33 36.36 -7.29
CA ASN A 584 8.98 37.47 -6.61
C ASN A 584 10.24 37.04 -5.84
N SER A 585 10.18 35.86 -5.21
CA SER A 585 11.26 35.31 -4.40
C SER A 585 12.26 34.47 -5.18
N ASN A 586 12.02 34.25 -6.47
CA ASN A 586 12.81 33.34 -7.31
C ASN A 586 12.87 31.89 -6.80
N ALA A 587 11.87 31.47 -6.01
CA ALA A 587 11.78 30.11 -5.44
C ALA A 587 11.23 29.12 -6.47
N ARG A 588 11.91 28.95 -7.60
CA ARG A 588 11.45 28.16 -8.78
C ARG A 588 11.37 26.66 -8.52
N GLU A 589 12.05 26.19 -7.48
CA GLU A 589 12.07 24.80 -7.03
C GLU A 589 10.72 24.36 -6.44
N ILE A 590 9.84 25.31 -6.09
CA ILE A 590 8.48 25.02 -5.67
C ILE A 590 7.66 24.67 -6.91
N THR A 591 7.39 23.38 -7.10
CA THR A 591 6.80 22.85 -8.33
C THR A 591 5.32 22.52 -8.23
N HIS A 592 4.82 22.28 -7.02
CA HIS A 592 3.40 21.95 -6.81
C HIS A 592 2.96 22.17 -5.36
N VAL A 593 1.66 22.09 -5.16
CA VAL A 593 1.05 22.11 -3.84
C VAL A 593 0.17 20.86 -3.67
N ARG A 594 0.04 20.38 -2.45
CA ARG A 594 -0.75 19.19 -2.14
C ARG A 594 -1.77 19.52 -1.06
N SER A 595 -3.04 19.16 -1.29
CA SER A 595 -4.08 19.32 -0.27
C SER A 595 -3.84 18.34 0.88
N VAL A 596 -3.85 18.85 2.11
CA VAL A 596 -3.73 18.03 3.33
C VAL A 596 -4.86 17.00 3.41
N TYR A 597 -6.09 17.41 3.13
CA TYR A 597 -7.25 16.51 3.11
C TYR A 597 -7.14 15.39 2.06
N GLN A 598 -6.68 15.71 0.84
CA GLN A 598 -6.56 14.70 -0.22
C GLN A 598 -5.52 13.62 0.13
N GLU A 599 -4.45 13.99 0.81
CA GLU A 599 -3.44 13.02 1.26
C GLU A 599 -4.06 11.98 2.20
N VAL A 600 -4.83 12.41 3.20
CA VAL A 600 -5.53 11.52 4.14
C VAL A 600 -6.64 10.71 3.45
N SER A 601 -7.41 11.34 2.55
CA SER A 601 -8.48 10.67 1.81
C SER A 601 -7.95 9.53 0.93
N SER A 602 -6.78 9.71 0.29
CA SER A 602 -6.13 8.68 -0.51
C SER A 602 -5.66 7.50 0.34
N GLU A 603 -5.09 7.76 1.53
CA GLU A 603 -4.73 6.71 2.49
C GLU A 603 -5.93 5.87 2.93
N ILE A 604 -7.04 6.53 3.28
CA ILE A 604 -8.29 5.84 3.65
C ILE A 604 -8.79 4.95 2.51
N THR A 605 -8.71 5.43 1.28
CA THR A 605 -9.12 4.65 0.10
C THR A 605 -8.22 3.43 -0.09
N THR A 606 -6.92 3.59 0.11
CA THR A 606 -5.94 2.50 0.04
C THR A 606 -6.20 1.45 1.12
N LEU A 607 -6.45 1.88 2.37
CA LEU A 607 -6.79 0.98 3.48
C LEU A 607 -8.08 0.20 3.20
N LYS A 608 -9.13 0.85 2.69
CA LYS A 608 -10.39 0.17 2.30
C LYS A 608 -10.11 -0.95 1.29
N TRP A 609 -9.29 -0.67 0.27
CA TRP A 609 -8.97 -1.67 -0.74
C TRP A 609 -8.15 -2.84 -0.19
N GLN A 610 -7.18 -2.58 0.68
CA GLN A 610 -6.41 -3.62 1.36
C GLN A 610 -7.31 -4.52 2.21
N ILE A 611 -8.26 -3.93 2.95
CA ILE A 611 -9.21 -4.68 3.77
C ILE A 611 -10.09 -5.58 2.91
N TYR A 612 -10.61 -5.10 1.77
CA TYR A 612 -11.39 -5.94 0.86
C TYR A 612 -10.57 -7.15 0.36
N GLN A 613 -9.31 -6.96 0.00
CA GLN A 613 -8.44 -8.06 -0.42
C GLN A 613 -8.17 -9.06 0.71
N GLN A 614 -7.90 -8.58 1.93
CA GLN A 614 -7.67 -9.42 3.10
C GLN A 614 -8.92 -10.21 3.49
N LEU A 615 -10.11 -9.61 3.46
CA LEU A 615 -11.38 -10.28 3.74
C LEU A 615 -11.67 -11.39 2.72
N ILE A 616 -11.47 -11.14 1.45
CA ILE A 616 -11.62 -12.16 0.41
C ILE A 616 -10.66 -13.33 0.67
N GLY A 617 -9.39 -13.05 0.95
CA GLY A 617 -8.40 -14.07 1.30
C GLY A 617 -8.80 -14.89 2.53
N THR A 618 -9.28 -14.24 3.57
CA THR A 618 -9.73 -14.87 4.82
C THR A 618 -10.94 -15.79 4.59
N ILE A 619 -11.94 -15.35 3.81
CA ILE A 619 -13.10 -16.17 3.45
C ILE A 619 -12.68 -17.44 2.69
N ILE A 620 -11.75 -17.28 1.73
CA ILE A 620 -11.23 -18.40 0.96
C ILE A 620 -10.48 -19.40 1.84
N LEU A 621 -9.63 -18.92 2.76
CA LEU A 621 -8.93 -19.77 3.73
C LEU A 621 -9.91 -20.50 4.66
N ALA A 622 -10.98 -19.84 5.09
CA ALA A 622 -12.05 -20.47 5.88
C ALA A 622 -12.69 -21.63 5.11
N LEU A 623 -13.05 -21.43 3.85
CA LEU A 623 -13.63 -22.49 3.00
C LEU A 623 -12.66 -23.66 2.80
N CYS A 624 -11.39 -23.38 2.59
CA CYS A 624 -10.34 -24.38 2.48
C CYS A 624 -10.18 -25.17 3.79
N LEU A 625 -10.12 -24.48 4.93
CA LEU A 625 -10.02 -25.08 6.25
C LEU A 625 -11.22 -25.98 6.56
N CYS A 626 -12.45 -25.50 6.36
CA CYS A 626 -13.67 -26.27 6.54
C CYS A 626 -13.66 -27.54 5.67
N SER A 627 -13.29 -27.42 4.40
CA SER A 627 -13.20 -28.56 3.48
C SER A 627 -12.15 -29.57 3.95
N PHE A 628 -11.01 -29.10 4.40
CA PHE A 628 -9.93 -29.94 4.91
C PHE A 628 -10.30 -30.62 6.22
N MET A 629 -10.99 -29.93 7.14
CA MET A 629 -11.48 -30.51 8.39
C MET A 629 -12.43 -31.68 8.15
N VAL A 630 -13.38 -31.52 7.23
CA VAL A 630 -14.27 -32.63 6.84
C VAL A 630 -13.47 -33.80 6.30
N LEU A 631 -12.48 -33.55 5.44
CA LEU A 631 -11.63 -34.60 4.91
C LEU A 631 -10.83 -35.30 6.00
N LEU A 632 -10.22 -34.58 6.93
CA LEU A 632 -9.42 -35.10 8.03
C LEU A 632 -10.27 -36.06 8.89
N VAL A 633 -11.47 -35.62 9.27
CA VAL A 633 -12.40 -36.42 10.08
C VAL A 633 -12.85 -37.69 9.32
N LEU A 634 -13.29 -37.56 8.07
CA LEU A 634 -13.70 -38.71 7.26
C LEU A 634 -12.53 -39.67 7.02
N SER A 635 -11.32 -39.16 6.79
CA SER A 635 -10.13 -39.99 6.63
C SER A 635 -9.86 -40.86 7.85
N TYR A 636 -9.80 -40.20 9.03
CA TYR A 636 -9.54 -40.91 10.29
C TYR A 636 -10.54 -42.02 10.55
N TYR A 637 -11.85 -41.73 10.46
CA TYR A 637 -12.88 -42.70 10.79
C TYR A 637 -12.95 -43.83 9.77
N ARG A 638 -12.77 -43.59 8.48
CA ARG A 638 -12.75 -44.65 7.47
C ARG A 638 -11.53 -45.57 7.60
N GLU A 639 -10.36 -45.00 7.92
CA GLU A 639 -9.16 -45.81 8.16
C GLU A 639 -9.27 -46.68 9.40
N ASN A 640 -10.05 -46.28 10.40
CA ASN A 640 -10.26 -47.00 11.64
C ASN A 640 -11.67 -47.62 11.76
N LEU A 641 -12.35 -47.83 10.61
CA LEU A 641 -13.77 -48.20 10.60
C LEU A 641 -14.08 -49.44 11.43
N TYR A 642 -13.36 -50.55 11.25
CA TYR A 642 -13.54 -51.77 12.01
C TYR A 642 -13.29 -51.59 13.53
N LYS A 643 -12.27 -50.84 13.88
CA LYS A 643 -11.96 -50.50 15.26
C LYS A 643 -13.09 -49.69 15.91
N GLN A 644 -13.63 -48.73 15.18
CA GLN A 644 -14.76 -47.91 15.65
C GLN A 644 -16.05 -48.72 15.73
N LEU A 645 -16.26 -49.68 14.82
CA LEU A 645 -17.39 -50.63 14.88
C LEU A 645 -17.31 -51.48 16.15
N ILE A 646 -16.15 -52.07 16.46
CA ILE A 646 -15.91 -52.85 17.69
C ILE A 646 -16.22 -51.97 18.91
N TYR A 647 -15.72 -50.78 19.01
CA TYR A 647 -16.00 -49.87 20.12
C TYR A 647 -17.49 -49.54 20.22
N HIS A 648 -18.19 -49.40 19.09
CA HIS A 648 -19.63 -49.17 19.07
C HIS A 648 -20.41 -50.37 19.60
N VAL A 649 -20.08 -51.56 19.16
CA VAL A 649 -20.73 -52.83 19.64
C VAL A 649 -20.52 -53.05 21.13
N PHE A 650 -19.32 -52.70 21.65
CA PHE A 650 -19.03 -52.78 23.09
C PHE A 650 -19.55 -51.57 23.92
N GLY A 651 -20.36 -50.69 23.33
CA GLY A 651 -21.02 -49.59 24.05
C GLY A 651 -20.09 -48.45 24.47
N TYR A 652 -18.91 -48.30 23.84
CA TYR A 652 -18.01 -47.19 24.13
C TYR A 652 -18.62 -45.85 23.69
N SER A 653 -18.60 -44.87 24.60
CA SER A 653 -19.07 -43.52 24.28
C SER A 653 -18.19 -42.86 23.18
N PHE A 654 -18.76 -41.83 22.52
CA PHE A 654 -18.05 -41.02 21.52
C PHE A 654 -16.67 -40.57 22.00
N TRP A 655 -16.59 -40.01 23.20
CA TRP A 655 -15.37 -39.51 23.80
C TRP A 655 -14.30 -40.58 24.01
N LYS A 656 -14.70 -41.75 24.54
CA LYS A 656 -13.76 -42.87 24.76
C LYS A 656 -13.25 -43.48 23.46
N SER A 657 -14.11 -43.66 22.45
CA SER A 657 -13.75 -44.29 21.19
C SER A 657 -12.84 -43.43 20.31
N SER A 658 -12.89 -42.10 20.46
CA SER A 658 -12.15 -41.14 19.62
C SER A 658 -11.16 -40.26 20.38
N LYS A 659 -10.90 -40.58 21.68
CA LYS A 659 -10.14 -39.74 22.62
C LYS A 659 -8.85 -39.20 22.05
N TRP A 660 -7.98 -40.02 21.52
CA TRP A 660 -6.67 -39.60 21.00
C TRP A 660 -6.77 -38.72 19.74
N PHE A 661 -7.72 -38.99 18.88
CA PHE A 661 -8.00 -38.17 17.73
C PHE A 661 -8.48 -36.77 18.10
N ILE A 662 -9.42 -36.70 19.04
CA ILE A 662 -9.96 -35.43 19.53
C ILE A 662 -8.86 -34.63 20.22
N ILE A 663 -8.11 -35.24 21.15
CA ILE A 663 -6.99 -34.54 21.86
C ILE A 663 -5.97 -34.01 20.89
N SER A 664 -5.53 -34.81 19.91
CA SER A 664 -4.52 -34.36 18.94
C SER A 664 -5.02 -33.20 18.05
N ASN A 665 -6.30 -33.21 17.66
CA ASN A 665 -6.92 -32.12 16.92
C ASN A 665 -7.02 -30.84 17.74
N LEU A 666 -7.50 -30.95 19.00
CA LEU A 666 -7.59 -29.79 19.90
C LEU A 666 -6.23 -29.20 20.22
N PHE A 667 -5.23 -30.06 20.45
CA PHE A 667 -3.88 -29.60 20.68
C PHE A 667 -3.34 -28.74 19.53
N VAL A 668 -3.52 -29.18 18.29
CA VAL A 668 -3.10 -28.41 17.12
C VAL A 668 -3.81 -27.06 17.06
N SER A 669 -5.10 -27.00 17.33
CA SER A 669 -5.88 -25.77 17.27
C SER A 669 -5.52 -24.79 18.38
N VAL A 670 -5.28 -25.28 19.61
CA VAL A 670 -4.79 -24.46 20.72
C VAL A 670 -3.37 -23.93 20.42
N PHE A 671 -2.50 -24.81 19.95
CA PHE A 671 -1.11 -24.45 19.68
C PHE A 671 -0.99 -23.42 18.56
N SER A 672 -1.81 -23.53 17.50
CA SER A 672 -1.84 -22.52 16.44
C SER A 672 -2.32 -21.16 16.95
N GLY A 673 -3.35 -21.14 17.81
CA GLY A 673 -3.85 -19.90 18.43
C GLY A 673 -2.81 -19.22 19.34
N ILE A 674 -2.12 -20.01 20.18
CA ILE A 674 -1.03 -19.50 21.05
C ILE A 674 0.13 -18.95 20.22
N LEU A 675 0.54 -19.68 19.18
CA LEU A 675 1.64 -19.24 18.31
C LEU A 675 1.32 -17.88 17.67
N ILE A 676 0.13 -17.73 17.11
CA ILE A 676 -0.28 -16.48 16.48
C ILE A 676 -0.44 -15.36 17.51
N PHE A 677 -0.94 -15.67 18.72
CA PHE A 677 -0.99 -14.69 19.82
C PHE A 677 0.41 -14.16 20.17
N ILE A 678 1.41 -15.05 20.29
CA ILE A 678 2.79 -14.64 20.58
C ILE A 678 3.34 -13.74 19.47
N LEU A 679 3.04 -14.05 18.20
CA LEU A 679 3.54 -13.29 17.05
C LEU A 679 2.84 -11.95 16.89
N SER A 680 1.51 -11.92 17.05
CA SER A 680 0.69 -10.71 16.83
C SER A 680 0.51 -9.85 18.07
N LYS A 681 0.72 -10.40 19.27
CA LYS A 681 0.40 -9.81 20.59
C LYS A 681 -1.09 -9.44 20.75
N GLU A 682 -1.97 -9.92 19.88
CA GLU A 682 -3.39 -9.60 19.88
C GLU A 682 -4.21 -10.66 20.64
N PRO A 683 -4.92 -10.31 21.73
CA PRO A 683 -5.70 -11.27 22.51
C PRO A 683 -6.88 -11.88 21.72
N VAL A 684 -7.32 -11.21 20.66
CA VAL A 684 -8.37 -11.69 19.75
C VAL A 684 -8.00 -13.04 19.12
N ALA A 685 -6.70 -13.34 18.94
CA ALA A 685 -6.22 -14.63 18.44
C ALA A 685 -6.66 -15.81 19.32
N LEU A 686 -6.60 -15.65 20.64
CA LEU A 686 -7.00 -16.68 21.61
C LEU A 686 -8.52 -16.87 21.62
N HIS A 687 -9.28 -15.78 21.63
CA HIS A 687 -10.75 -15.86 21.58
C HIS A 687 -11.22 -16.55 20.30
N PHE A 688 -10.64 -16.20 19.18
CA PHE A 688 -10.98 -16.79 17.89
C PHE A 688 -10.61 -18.27 17.79
N SER A 689 -9.47 -18.67 18.38
CA SER A 689 -9.08 -20.10 18.45
C SER A 689 -10.07 -20.93 19.28
N VAL A 690 -10.63 -20.38 20.36
CA VAL A 690 -11.68 -21.04 21.16
C VAL A 690 -12.96 -21.26 20.33
N VAL A 691 -13.37 -20.27 19.56
CA VAL A 691 -14.52 -20.41 18.64
C VAL A 691 -14.28 -21.53 17.62
N ILE A 692 -13.09 -21.56 17.01
CA ILE A 692 -12.71 -22.62 16.08
C ILE A 692 -12.79 -24.00 16.77
N LEU A 693 -12.28 -24.14 18.00
CA LEU A 693 -12.35 -25.38 18.76
C LEU A 693 -13.80 -25.89 18.93
N ILE A 694 -14.73 -25.01 19.27
CA ILE A 694 -16.14 -25.37 19.43
C ILE A 694 -16.71 -25.87 18.10
N ILE A 695 -16.45 -25.15 17.00
CA ILE A 695 -16.90 -25.53 15.66
C ILE A 695 -16.31 -26.90 15.26
N GLU A 696 -15.03 -27.15 15.55
CA GLU A 696 -14.37 -28.42 15.29
C GLU A 696 -15.00 -29.58 16.03
N LEU A 697 -15.26 -29.43 17.33
CA LEU A 697 -15.91 -30.46 18.14
C LEU A 697 -17.29 -30.80 17.59
N CYS A 698 -18.08 -29.78 17.25
CA CYS A 698 -19.39 -29.99 16.63
C CYS A 698 -19.25 -30.72 15.26
N ALA A 699 -18.31 -30.31 14.43
CA ALA A 699 -18.08 -30.92 13.12
C ALA A 699 -17.65 -32.39 13.25
N ILE A 700 -16.75 -32.73 14.19
CA ILE A 700 -16.31 -34.10 14.44
C ILE A 700 -17.51 -34.97 14.88
N TYR A 701 -18.36 -34.46 15.78
CA TYR A 701 -19.53 -35.15 16.26
C TYR A 701 -20.54 -35.45 15.13
N PHE A 702 -20.96 -34.41 14.39
CA PHE A 702 -21.95 -34.57 13.31
C PHE A 702 -21.45 -35.43 12.15
N ILE A 703 -20.18 -35.33 11.76
CA ILE A 703 -19.62 -36.12 10.67
C ILE A 703 -19.55 -37.60 11.08
N LYS A 704 -19.14 -37.88 12.32
CA LYS A 704 -19.15 -39.25 12.84
C LYS A 704 -20.55 -39.85 12.80
N GLU A 705 -21.52 -39.15 13.35
CA GLU A 705 -22.89 -39.69 13.43
C GLU A 705 -23.51 -39.94 12.07
N LYS A 706 -23.40 -38.97 11.16
CA LYS A 706 -24.09 -39.02 9.85
C LYS A 706 -23.39 -39.89 8.82
N ALA A 707 -22.05 -39.86 8.76
CA ALA A 707 -21.30 -40.58 7.73
C ALA A 707 -20.95 -42.01 8.11
N ILE A 708 -20.66 -42.28 9.40
CA ILE A 708 -20.13 -43.54 9.85
C ILE A 708 -21.26 -44.52 10.24
N TYR A 709 -22.38 -43.99 10.76
CA TYR A 709 -23.53 -44.80 11.06
C TYR A 709 -24.12 -45.45 9.81
N LYS A 710 -24.05 -44.81 8.67
CA LYS A 710 -24.41 -45.38 7.37
C LYS A 710 -23.47 -46.53 6.96
N ASP A 711 -22.18 -46.35 7.17
CA ASP A 711 -21.17 -47.36 6.85
C ASP A 711 -21.26 -48.57 7.80
N PHE A 712 -21.59 -48.35 9.09
CA PHE A 712 -21.83 -49.40 10.06
C PHE A 712 -23.05 -50.27 9.68
N LYS A 713 -24.17 -49.62 9.30
CA LYS A 713 -25.35 -50.37 8.83
C LYS A 713 -25.07 -51.24 7.62
N ALA A 714 -24.26 -50.78 6.70
CA ALA A 714 -23.88 -51.54 5.50
C ALA A 714 -23.02 -52.77 5.87
N ILE A 715 -22.04 -52.60 6.78
CA ILE A 715 -21.20 -53.72 7.25
C ILE A 715 -22.01 -54.75 8.00
N LEU A 716 -22.93 -54.32 8.91
CA LEU A 716 -23.79 -55.23 9.68
C LEU A 716 -24.79 -55.98 8.80
N LYS A 717 -25.13 -55.47 7.63
CA LYS A 717 -25.97 -56.15 6.62
C LYS A 717 -25.18 -57.08 5.69
N GLY A 718 -23.88 -57.25 5.92
CA GLY A 718 -23.05 -58.11 5.06
C GLY A 718 -22.69 -57.46 3.72
N GLU A 719 -23.05 -56.20 3.50
CA GLU A 719 -22.57 -55.45 2.35
C GLU A 719 -21.06 -55.23 2.50
N LYS A 720 -20.26 -55.76 1.56
CA LYS A 720 -18.79 -55.61 1.57
C LYS A 720 -18.39 -54.17 1.60
N TYR A 721 -17.76 -53.76 2.67
CA TYR A 721 -16.95 -52.53 2.74
C TYR A 721 -15.48 -52.91 2.69
N ASP A 722 -14.85 -52.64 1.58
CA ASP A 722 -13.39 -52.67 1.44
C ASP A 722 -12.76 -51.31 1.75
#